data_b2da430e068a0a7a3375030c55b10141
#
_entry.id   b2da430e068a0a7a3375030c55b10141
#
_cell.length_a   1.000
_cell.length_b   1.000
_cell.length_c   1.000
_cell.angle_alpha   90.00
_cell.angle_beta   90.00
_cell.angle_gamma   90.00
#
_symmetry.space_group_name_H-M   'P 1'
#
loop_
_entity.id
_entity.type
_entity.pdbx_description
1 polymer ?
#
loop_
_entity_poly.entity_id
_entity_poly.type
_entity_poly.pdbx_seq_one_letter_code
_entity_poly.pdbx_strand_id
1 'polypeptide(L)'
;MPELGAPKGINTAPEFVGQKSSTNIMRVVGWGHKPTAKRARQYALEHGLPYVALEDGFLRSLTLASADYPGMAMVVDHQGIYYDARQPSDLEQLINEAPTRQAEALLARARAALESLRMHRLSKYNHAPERKLPARKPCMQRLLIVDQTAEDASVVGGMASPETFLAMLREACAIEGTEVWVKVHPDVIAGKKRGYLLEEARKLGCTLLSDDINPWSLFEQVDGVHVVTSQLGFEALMAGLPVTCHGMPFYAGWGLTDDRQQCPRRGQSRTLEQVFAAAYLEYSRYANPYTQQAATLEEIIQLLADQKRMATRLAGRWQGLEFSGWKQKFIGYFLGPWSQLHFEKKPERALQRLSPQDTGSPPQRILSWAGRTPPERQAQVREAGGELWMMEDGFLRSVGLGVDLTRPLSLVVDDKAMHFDASRASTLEEWLEHHEPSDTELARARRLRERIISLGLSKYNSQDDTLPDLRELAQDREIVLVVGQVESDASIRHACPGIRTNQALLEAARELHPEAYVIYKPHPDVVSGGRVGEVSQTPGTYDLELSKGNISDLFTQIDRLHTLCSLAGFEALIRGVPVTTHGLPFYAGWGLTDDQIDCPRRTRTLSVDALVAGALIEYPIYVDPDRGDLCNAETVVTILERQRTMLRNGTMRLSLPWKTRLYRGYRALFIGKH
;
A
#
# COMPACT_ATOMS: atom_id res chain seq x y z
N MET A 1 -14.40 13.77 12.58
CA MET A 1 -14.88 14.25 11.27
C MET A 1 -15.07 13.01 10.41
N PRO A 2 -16.23 12.65 9.95
CA PRO A 2 -16.39 11.68 8.88
C PRO A 2 -16.07 12.41 7.56
N GLU A 3 -15.42 11.72 6.64
CA GLU A 3 -15.16 12.12 5.25
C GLU A 3 -14.02 13.12 5.02
N LEU A 4 -12.81 12.58 4.89
CA LEU A 4 -11.67 13.24 4.25
C LEU A 4 -11.55 12.90 2.75
N GLY A 5 -12.46 12.14 2.19
CA GLY A 5 -12.68 12.04 0.75
C GLY A 5 -13.51 13.23 0.27
N ALA A 6 -13.21 13.79 -0.91
CA ALA A 6 -14.15 14.73 -1.53
C ALA A 6 -15.51 14.03 -1.63
N PRO A 7 -16.56 14.54 -1.00
CA PRO A 7 -17.86 13.89 -1.09
C PRO A 7 -18.30 13.88 -2.54
N LYS A 8 -18.71 12.72 -3.04
CA LYS A 8 -19.42 12.62 -4.32
C LYS A 8 -20.61 13.56 -4.24
N GLY A 9 -20.59 14.66 -5.01
CA GLY A 9 -21.72 15.56 -5.08
C GLY A 9 -21.48 17.03 -4.76
N ILE A 10 -20.27 17.50 -4.50
CA ILE A 10 -20.02 18.93 -4.36
C ILE A 10 -19.66 19.55 -5.74
N ASN A 11 -20.46 19.29 -6.74
CA ASN A 11 -20.55 20.14 -7.94
C ASN A 11 -21.79 21.06 -7.91
N THR A 12 -22.57 21.03 -6.85
CA THR A 12 -23.59 22.03 -6.59
C THR A 12 -23.03 22.99 -5.57
N ALA A 13 -23.08 24.30 -5.88
CA ALA A 13 -22.95 25.34 -4.86
C ALA A 13 -23.76 24.87 -3.65
N PRO A 14 -23.21 24.92 -2.42
CA PRO A 14 -23.96 24.45 -1.29
C PRO A 14 -25.27 25.19 -1.22
N GLU A 15 -26.38 24.51 -1.53
CA GLU A 15 -27.71 24.90 -1.11
C GLU A 15 -27.79 24.72 0.41
N PHE A 16 -26.94 25.47 1.11
CA PHE A 16 -27.04 25.66 2.56
C PHE A 16 -28.11 26.68 2.90
N VAL A 17 -28.84 27.12 1.90
CA VAL A 17 -29.95 28.05 2.08
C VAL A 17 -31.22 27.23 2.08
N GLY A 18 -31.73 26.87 3.27
CA GLY A 18 -33.11 26.51 3.33
C GLY A 18 -33.59 25.51 4.35
N GLN A 19 -32.77 24.89 5.15
CA GLN A 19 -33.28 24.23 6.33
C GLN A 19 -33.07 25.13 7.55
N LYS A 20 -34.19 25.69 8.02
CA LYS A 20 -34.31 26.33 9.36
C LYS A 20 -34.13 25.27 10.46
N SER A 21 -32.90 24.79 10.66
CA SER A 21 -32.50 24.20 11.91
C SER A 21 -31.84 25.31 12.74
N SER A 22 -32.24 25.48 13.94
CA SER A 22 -31.73 26.45 14.93
C SER A 22 -30.31 26.17 15.41
N THR A 23 -29.43 25.70 14.54
CA THR A 23 -28.01 25.51 14.85
C THR A 23 -27.27 26.82 14.56
N ASN A 24 -26.75 27.44 15.61
CA ASN A 24 -25.89 28.60 15.46
C ASN A 24 -24.68 28.21 14.61
N ILE A 25 -24.53 28.82 13.42
CA ILE A 25 -23.34 28.68 12.59
C ILE A 25 -22.19 29.33 13.35
N MET A 26 -21.19 28.55 13.73
CA MET A 26 -20.02 29.02 14.45
C MET A 26 -18.86 29.42 13.54
N ARG A 27 -18.76 28.81 12.36
CA ARG A 27 -17.68 29.03 11.39
C ARG A 27 -18.17 28.76 9.98
N VAL A 28 -17.55 29.43 9.00
CA VAL A 28 -17.77 29.18 7.57
C VAL A 28 -16.52 28.51 7.01
N VAL A 29 -16.68 27.41 6.29
CA VAL A 29 -15.59 26.61 5.73
C VAL A 29 -15.63 26.69 4.21
N GLY A 30 -14.47 26.83 3.57
CA GLY A 30 -14.38 26.81 2.11
C GLY A 30 -13.02 26.31 1.60
N TRP A 31 -12.97 26.02 0.30
CA TRP A 31 -11.77 25.47 -0.32
C TRP A 31 -10.79 26.58 -0.69
N GLY A 32 -9.81 26.82 0.14
CA GLY A 32 -8.77 27.84 0.00
C GLY A 32 -9.33 29.25 -0.30
N HIS A 33 -8.60 29.96 -1.13
CA HIS A 33 -9.00 31.27 -1.68
C HIS A 33 -9.46 31.19 -3.13
N LYS A 34 -9.79 29.99 -3.62
CA LYS A 34 -10.27 29.77 -4.99
C LYS A 34 -11.56 30.55 -5.29
N PRO A 35 -11.86 30.85 -6.56
CA PRO A 35 -13.10 31.51 -6.95
C PRO A 35 -14.36 30.81 -6.43
N THR A 36 -14.36 29.49 -6.35
CA THR A 36 -15.43 28.66 -5.80
C THR A 36 -15.75 28.95 -4.33
N ALA A 37 -14.77 29.40 -3.55
CA ALA A 37 -14.93 29.77 -2.14
C ALA A 37 -15.35 31.23 -1.94
N LYS A 38 -15.49 32.05 -3.00
CA LYS A 38 -15.81 33.47 -2.91
C LYS A 38 -17.08 33.76 -2.12
N ARG A 39 -18.16 32.98 -2.42
CA ARG A 39 -19.45 33.13 -1.72
C ARG A 39 -19.33 32.80 -0.22
N ALA A 40 -18.62 31.76 0.12
CA ALA A 40 -18.40 31.37 1.52
C ALA A 40 -17.62 32.44 2.30
N ARG A 41 -16.56 33.02 1.70
CA ARG A 41 -15.79 34.12 2.30
C ARG A 41 -16.63 35.37 2.47
N GLN A 42 -17.42 35.71 1.45
CA GLN A 42 -18.29 36.89 1.52
C GLN A 42 -19.36 36.73 2.61
N TYR A 43 -19.98 35.53 2.70
CA TYR A 43 -20.96 35.22 3.75
C TYR A 43 -20.33 35.33 5.15
N ALA A 44 -19.12 34.80 5.33
CA ALA A 44 -18.41 34.90 6.60
C ALA A 44 -18.18 36.36 7.01
N LEU A 45 -17.74 37.22 6.05
CA LEU A 45 -17.51 38.62 6.27
C LEU A 45 -18.82 39.37 6.62
N GLU A 46 -19.89 39.17 5.86
CA GLU A 46 -21.19 39.82 6.05
C GLU A 46 -21.83 39.49 7.41
N HIS A 47 -21.56 38.29 7.95
CA HIS A 47 -22.14 37.84 9.21
C HIS A 47 -21.16 37.89 10.39
N GLY A 48 -19.96 38.43 10.20
CA GLY A 48 -18.94 38.50 11.25
C GLY A 48 -18.48 37.11 11.76
N LEU A 49 -18.52 36.10 10.90
CA LEU A 49 -18.14 34.74 11.24
C LEU A 49 -16.69 34.42 10.81
N PRO A 50 -15.94 33.61 11.58
CA PRO A 50 -14.63 33.15 11.16
C PRO A 50 -14.73 32.33 9.88
N TYR A 51 -13.85 32.62 8.91
CA TYR A 51 -13.65 31.77 7.73
C TYR A 51 -12.50 30.81 8.00
N VAL A 52 -12.68 29.53 7.62
CA VAL A 52 -11.65 28.50 7.71
C VAL A 52 -11.38 27.99 6.31
N ALA A 53 -10.14 28.12 5.86
CA ALA A 53 -9.70 27.62 4.55
C ALA A 53 -9.24 26.15 4.65
N LEU A 54 -9.73 25.32 3.74
CA LEU A 54 -9.27 23.95 3.55
C LEU A 54 -8.54 23.84 2.22
N GLU A 55 -7.50 23.04 2.15
CA GLU A 55 -6.82 22.71 0.89
C GLU A 55 -6.19 21.31 0.99
N ASP A 56 -5.84 20.70 -0.16
CA ASP A 56 -5.04 19.49 -0.20
C ASP A 56 -3.72 19.69 0.55
N GLY A 57 -3.33 18.70 1.34
CA GLY A 57 -2.02 18.68 2.01
C GLY A 57 -0.86 18.45 1.05
N PHE A 58 0.35 18.51 1.60
CA PHE A 58 1.60 18.44 0.82
C PHE A 58 1.96 17.03 0.35
N LEU A 59 1.39 15.98 0.96
CA LEU A 59 1.51 14.58 0.55
C LEU A 59 0.08 14.02 0.38
N ARG A 60 -0.42 13.93 -0.87
CA ARG A 60 -1.85 13.75 -1.09
C ARG A 60 -2.28 12.33 -1.44
N SER A 61 -1.76 11.74 -2.50
CA SER A 61 -2.28 10.49 -3.05
C SER A 61 -1.32 9.80 -4.02
N LEU A 62 -1.63 8.54 -4.33
CA LEU A 62 -0.91 7.77 -5.35
C LEU A 62 -1.06 8.39 -6.74
N THR A 63 -2.29 8.82 -7.11
CA THR A 63 -2.59 9.39 -8.43
C THR A 63 -3.07 10.84 -8.32
N LEU A 64 -3.36 11.46 -9.45
CA LEU A 64 -3.93 12.81 -9.49
C LEU A 64 -5.32 12.86 -8.86
N ALA A 65 -5.71 14.02 -8.33
CA ALA A 65 -7.05 14.27 -7.80
C ALA A 65 -8.17 13.99 -8.81
N SER A 66 -7.90 14.24 -10.09
CA SER A 66 -8.83 13.99 -11.21
C SER A 66 -9.11 12.50 -11.47
N ALA A 67 -8.32 11.59 -10.90
CA ALA A 67 -8.46 10.15 -11.07
C ALA A 67 -9.34 9.48 -10.00
N ASP A 68 -10.14 10.25 -9.25
CA ASP A 68 -11.03 9.80 -8.16
C ASP A 68 -10.29 9.03 -7.02
N TYR A 69 -8.99 9.25 -6.87
CA TYR A 69 -8.22 8.72 -5.74
C TYR A 69 -8.40 9.59 -4.50
N PRO A 70 -8.64 9.00 -3.33
CA PRO A 70 -8.89 9.78 -2.12
C PRO A 70 -7.65 10.54 -1.67
N GLY A 71 -7.85 11.78 -1.20
CA GLY A 71 -6.80 12.53 -0.53
C GLY A 71 -6.52 11.96 0.86
N MET A 72 -5.24 11.88 1.22
CA MET A 72 -4.79 11.37 2.52
C MET A 72 -4.33 12.48 3.46
N ALA A 73 -4.18 13.69 2.93
CA ALA A 73 -3.75 14.86 3.67
C ALA A 73 -4.61 16.08 3.34
N MET A 74 -4.90 16.88 4.35
CA MET A 74 -5.62 18.15 4.25
C MET A 74 -4.96 19.16 5.16
N VAL A 75 -4.92 20.43 4.73
CA VAL A 75 -4.56 21.54 5.59
C VAL A 75 -5.81 22.32 5.98
N VAL A 76 -5.77 22.90 7.18
CA VAL A 76 -6.84 23.71 7.77
C VAL A 76 -6.22 25.00 8.26
N ASP A 77 -6.63 26.15 7.71
CA ASP A 77 -6.08 27.45 8.04
C ASP A 77 -7.18 28.40 8.56
N HIS A 78 -6.93 29.02 9.68
CA HIS A 78 -7.87 29.92 10.35
C HIS A 78 -7.59 31.37 10.09
N GLN A 79 -6.42 31.73 9.57
CA GLN A 79 -5.97 33.08 9.30
C GLN A 79 -5.94 33.43 7.81
N GLY A 80 -5.47 32.47 6.99
CA GLY A 80 -5.29 32.69 5.57
C GLY A 80 -5.25 31.38 4.79
N ILE A 81 -4.18 31.17 4.04
CA ILE A 81 -3.83 29.88 3.39
C ILE A 81 -2.33 29.92 3.00
N TYR A 82 -1.64 28.80 3.14
CA TYR A 82 -0.19 28.69 2.96
C TYR A 82 0.37 29.23 1.63
N TYR A 83 -0.42 29.29 0.57
CA TYR A 83 0.02 29.76 -0.74
C TYR A 83 -0.27 31.24 -0.99
N ASP A 84 -0.86 31.96 -0.04
CA ASP A 84 -1.15 33.40 -0.16
C ASP A 84 -0.28 34.22 0.82
N ALA A 85 0.88 34.63 0.33
CA ALA A 85 1.86 35.40 1.11
C ALA A 85 1.46 36.88 1.33
N ARG A 86 0.35 37.37 0.75
CA ARG A 86 -0.13 38.73 0.91
C ARG A 86 -0.73 39.00 2.30
N GLN A 87 -1.11 37.95 3.00
CA GLN A 87 -1.66 37.97 4.35
C GLN A 87 -1.05 36.85 5.22
N PRO A 88 -1.12 36.92 6.55
CA PRO A 88 -0.67 35.86 7.42
C PRO A 88 -1.44 34.55 7.17
N SER A 89 -0.80 33.42 7.47
CA SER A 89 -1.41 32.09 7.53
C SER A 89 -0.99 31.39 8.80
N ASP A 90 -1.77 30.32 9.19
CA ASP A 90 -1.40 29.52 10.33
C ASP A 90 -0.02 28.86 10.11
N LEU A 91 0.31 28.45 8.85
CA LEU A 91 1.62 27.89 8.54
C LEU A 91 2.74 28.93 8.73
N GLU A 92 2.55 30.16 8.26
CA GLU A 92 3.55 31.22 8.43
C GLU A 92 3.81 31.49 9.92
N GLN A 93 2.76 31.49 10.74
CA GLN A 93 2.90 31.64 12.19
C GLN A 93 3.67 30.45 12.80
N LEU A 94 3.33 29.21 12.44
CA LEU A 94 4.04 28.02 12.93
C LEU A 94 5.54 28.05 12.59
N ILE A 95 5.92 28.51 11.39
CA ILE A 95 7.31 28.64 10.99
C ILE A 95 8.01 29.77 11.78
N ASN A 96 7.33 30.90 12.00
CA ASN A 96 7.87 32.00 12.82
C ASN A 96 8.13 31.55 14.27
N GLU A 97 7.24 30.76 14.84
CA GLU A 97 7.32 30.26 16.21
C GLU A 97 8.21 29.02 16.37
N ALA A 98 8.70 28.43 15.28
CA ALA A 98 9.44 27.15 15.28
C ALA A 98 10.58 27.08 16.32
N PRO A 99 11.44 28.11 16.51
CA PRO A 99 12.53 28.03 17.49
C PRO A 99 12.08 27.85 18.94
N THR A 100 10.87 28.32 19.27
CA THR A 100 10.31 28.24 20.64
C THR A 100 9.34 27.06 20.81
N ARG A 101 8.72 26.58 19.72
CA ARG A 101 7.71 25.52 19.75
C ARG A 101 8.26 24.14 19.52
N GLN A 102 9.24 24.04 18.61
CA GLN A 102 9.68 22.74 18.11
C GLN A 102 10.77 22.16 19.00
N ALA A 103 10.39 21.19 19.82
CA ALA A 103 11.33 20.41 20.62
C ALA A 103 12.18 19.48 19.72
N GLU A 104 13.37 19.07 20.21
CA GLU A 104 14.27 18.19 19.48
C GLU A 104 13.61 16.88 19.03
N ALA A 105 12.72 16.32 19.83
CA ALA A 105 11.96 15.12 19.46
C ALA A 105 11.09 15.33 18.17
N LEU A 106 10.50 16.51 17.99
CA LEU A 106 9.74 16.84 16.79
C LEU A 106 10.68 17.01 15.58
N LEU A 107 11.84 17.64 15.77
CA LEU A 107 12.84 17.80 14.71
C LEU A 107 13.49 16.47 14.33
N ALA A 108 13.74 15.58 15.27
CA ALA A 108 14.20 14.22 14.99
C ALA A 108 13.16 13.42 14.17
N ARG A 109 11.88 13.56 14.52
CA ARG A 109 10.76 13.00 13.75
C ARG A 109 10.68 13.60 12.34
N ALA A 110 10.89 14.91 12.19
CA ALA A 110 10.93 15.58 10.90
C ALA A 110 12.06 15.07 10.01
N ARG A 111 13.27 14.88 10.54
CA ARG A 111 14.42 14.31 9.83
C ARG A 111 14.12 12.89 9.34
N ALA A 112 13.57 12.03 10.21
CA ALA A 112 13.21 10.66 9.84
C ALA A 112 12.14 10.62 8.73
N ALA A 113 11.12 11.48 8.80
CA ALA A 113 10.08 11.58 7.78
C ALA A 113 10.63 12.11 6.45
N LEU A 114 11.50 13.12 6.47
CA LEU A 114 12.21 13.63 5.28
C LEU A 114 13.02 12.53 4.60
N GLU A 115 13.78 11.77 5.36
CA GLU A 115 14.57 10.66 4.83
C GLU A 115 13.67 9.56 4.23
N SER A 116 12.55 9.26 4.88
CA SER A 116 11.59 8.30 4.36
C SER A 116 10.94 8.77 3.05
N LEU A 117 10.59 10.06 2.92
CA LEU A 117 10.08 10.63 1.66
C LEU A 117 11.11 10.54 0.53
N ARG A 118 12.39 10.81 0.83
CA ARG A 118 13.52 10.66 -0.12
C ARG A 118 13.68 9.20 -0.56
N MET A 119 13.77 8.29 0.40
CA MET A 119 13.98 6.85 0.16
C MET A 119 12.87 6.28 -0.74
N HIS A 120 11.61 6.61 -0.44
CA HIS A 120 10.47 6.14 -1.22
C HIS A 120 10.15 7.04 -2.43
N ARG A 121 10.92 8.11 -2.65
CA ARG A 121 10.77 9.04 -3.77
C ARG A 121 9.33 9.56 -3.90
N LEU A 122 8.75 9.95 -2.75
CA LEU A 122 7.36 10.41 -2.66
C LEU A 122 7.24 11.92 -2.81
N SER A 123 6.19 12.35 -3.50
CA SER A 123 5.81 13.74 -3.69
C SER A 123 4.30 13.92 -3.47
N LYS A 124 3.78 15.11 -3.70
CA LYS A 124 2.34 15.39 -3.55
C LYS A 124 1.45 14.40 -4.31
N TYR A 125 1.84 14.07 -5.53
CA TYR A 125 1.21 13.08 -6.41
C TYR A 125 2.27 12.08 -6.88
N ASN A 126 1.98 10.81 -6.84
CA ASN A 126 2.97 9.74 -7.02
C ASN A 126 2.74 8.89 -8.28
N HIS A 127 1.93 9.41 -9.23
CA HIS A 127 1.56 8.72 -10.47
C HIS A 127 2.67 8.69 -11.53
N ALA A 128 3.57 9.68 -11.49
CA ALA A 128 4.59 9.85 -12.50
C ALA A 128 5.65 8.76 -12.38
N PRO A 129 5.99 8.06 -13.50
CA PRO A 129 6.99 7.00 -13.48
C PRO A 129 8.40 7.54 -13.25
N GLU A 130 9.24 6.71 -12.70
CA GLU A 130 10.67 6.97 -12.70
C GLU A 130 11.23 6.75 -14.09
N ARG A 131 12.05 7.68 -14.56
CA ARG A 131 12.66 7.61 -15.89
C ARG A 131 14.14 7.90 -15.83
N LYS A 132 14.91 7.14 -16.60
CA LYS A 132 16.30 7.47 -16.86
C LYS A 132 16.34 8.61 -17.86
N LEU A 133 16.89 9.74 -17.45
CA LEU A 133 17.01 10.95 -18.26
C LEU A 133 18.39 11.01 -18.95
N PRO A 134 18.53 11.85 -19.99
CA PRO A 134 19.81 12.03 -20.67
C PRO A 134 20.93 12.44 -19.71
N ALA A 135 22.09 11.83 -19.86
CA ALA A 135 23.26 12.16 -19.06
C ALA A 135 23.63 13.65 -19.22
N ARG A 136 24.27 14.21 -18.20
CA ARG A 136 24.75 15.60 -18.22
C ARG A 136 25.81 15.78 -19.31
N LYS A 137 25.77 16.91 -19.99
CA LYS A 137 26.87 17.33 -20.87
C LYS A 137 28.08 17.71 -19.99
N PRO A 138 29.29 17.28 -20.34
CA PRO A 138 30.47 17.65 -19.57
C PRO A 138 30.62 19.16 -19.44
N CYS A 139 31.00 19.65 -18.26
CA CYS A 139 31.27 21.04 -17.96
C CYS A 139 30.08 22.02 -18.10
N MET A 140 28.84 21.53 -18.16
CA MET A 140 27.64 22.38 -18.15
C MET A 140 26.86 22.18 -16.85
N GLN A 141 26.44 23.29 -16.25
CA GLN A 141 25.43 23.30 -15.21
C GLN A 141 24.05 23.03 -15.83
N ARG A 142 23.17 22.29 -15.16
CA ARG A 142 21.81 22.06 -15.62
C ARG A 142 20.80 22.63 -14.64
N LEU A 143 19.96 23.53 -15.09
CA LEU A 143 18.91 24.14 -14.30
C LEU A 143 17.52 23.66 -14.72
N LEU A 144 16.68 23.34 -13.75
CA LEU A 144 15.27 23.00 -13.94
C LEU A 144 14.41 24.24 -13.67
N ILE A 145 13.69 24.68 -14.68
CA ILE A 145 12.69 25.76 -14.60
C ILE A 145 11.30 25.11 -14.56
N VAL A 146 10.51 25.46 -13.57
CA VAL A 146 9.18 24.86 -13.38
C VAL A 146 8.10 25.83 -13.84
N ASP A 147 7.40 25.46 -14.91
CA ASP A 147 6.17 26.16 -15.35
C ASP A 147 4.97 25.79 -14.47
N GLN A 148 3.98 26.65 -14.44
CA GLN A 148 2.71 26.41 -13.75
C GLN A 148 1.53 26.65 -14.71
N THR A 149 0.38 26.10 -14.39
CA THR A 149 -0.84 26.38 -15.19
C THR A 149 -1.32 27.81 -14.93
N ALA A 150 -1.75 28.49 -15.96
CA ALA A 150 -2.41 29.78 -15.82
C ALA A 150 -3.65 29.65 -14.91
N GLU A 151 -3.93 30.73 -14.18
CA GLU A 151 -5.04 30.79 -13.20
C GLU A 151 -4.78 29.99 -11.89
N ASP A 152 -3.58 29.46 -11.66
CA ASP A 152 -3.23 28.90 -10.36
C ASP A 152 -3.25 30.02 -9.31
N ALA A 153 -4.09 29.85 -8.29
CA ALA A 153 -4.27 30.83 -7.23
C ALA A 153 -2.98 31.13 -6.45
N SER A 154 -2.04 30.18 -6.43
CA SER A 154 -0.75 30.36 -5.78
C SER A 154 0.13 31.40 -6.46
N VAL A 155 -0.03 31.63 -7.76
CA VAL A 155 0.75 32.64 -8.50
C VAL A 155 0.45 34.03 -7.97
N VAL A 156 -0.82 34.41 -7.96
CA VAL A 156 -1.25 35.72 -7.42
C VAL A 156 -1.03 35.79 -5.91
N GLY A 157 -1.32 34.71 -5.19
CA GLY A 157 -1.06 34.61 -3.75
C GLY A 157 0.42 34.73 -3.41
N GLY A 158 1.30 34.18 -4.21
CA GLY A 158 2.75 34.30 -4.08
C GLY A 158 3.33 35.60 -4.67
N MET A 159 2.52 36.64 -4.82
CA MET A 159 2.90 37.97 -5.29
C MET A 159 3.57 37.97 -6.68
N ALA A 160 3.16 37.05 -7.55
CA ALA A 160 3.74 36.87 -8.88
C ALA A 160 2.72 37.14 -9.99
N SER A 161 3.23 37.29 -11.21
CA SER A 161 2.47 37.56 -12.43
C SER A 161 3.03 36.75 -13.60
N PRO A 162 2.39 36.74 -14.77
CA PRO A 162 2.96 36.12 -15.96
C PRO A 162 4.38 36.61 -16.30
N GLU A 163 4.66 37.90 -16.08
CA GLU A 163 5.96 38.52 -16.32
C GLU A 163 7.05 37.94 -15.42
N THR A 164 6.68 37.52 -14.20
CA THR A 164 7.59 36.85 -13.26
C THR A 164 8.15 35.54 -13.86
N PHE A 165 7.29 34.77 -14.54
CA PHE A 165 7.72 33.53 -15.21
C PHE A 165 8.71 33.82 -16.35
N LEU A 166 8.43 34.82 -17.16
CA LEU A 166 9.33 35.20 -18.27
C LEU A 166 10.68 35.73 -17.75
N ALA A 167 10.67 36.49 -16.66
CA ALA A 167 11.89 36.97 -16.01
C ALA A 167 12.72 35.80 -15.45
N MET A 168 12.08 34.84 -14.79
CA MET A 168 12.71 33.61 -14.29
C MET A 168 13.42 32.85 -15.41
N LEU A 169 12.73 32.61 -16.53
CA LEU A 169 13.29 31.87 -17.65
C LEU A 169 14.49 32.59 -18.28
N ARG A 170 14.37 33.92 -18.49
CA ARG A 170 15.43 34.75 -19.07
C ARG A 170 16.64 34.82 -18.15
N GLU A 171 16.47 34.96 -16.85
CA GLU A 171 17.54 34.94 -15.86
C GLU A 171 18.32 33.62 -15.94
N ALA A 172 17.64 32.47 -15.94
CA ALA A 172 18.29 31.17 -16.05
C ALA A 172 19.04 30.97 -17.39
N CYS A 173 18.45 31.41 -18.49
CA CYS A 173 19.08 31.33 -19.83
C CYS A 173 20.29 32.30 -20.00
N ALA A 174 20.40 33.34 -19.20
CA ALA A 174 21.51 34.28 -19.22
C ALA A 174 22.78 33.75 -18.50
N ILE A 175 22.69 32.67 -17.75
CA ILE A 175 23.82 32.05 -17.05
C ILE A 175 24.68 31.28 -18.10
N GLU A 176 25.88 31.73 -18.33
CA GLU A 176 26.82 31.08 -19.26
C GLU A 176 27.14 29.64 -18.80
N GLY A 177 27.28 28.72 -19.74
CA GLY A 177 27.61 27.32 -19.46
C GLY A 177 26.46 26.51 -18.86
N THR A 178 25.21 27.01 -19.00
CA THR A 178 24.03 26.38 -18.41
C THR A 178 23.14 25.75 -19.48
N GLU A 179 22.70 24.51 -19.23
CA GLU A 179 21.64 23.84 -19.96
C GLU A 179 20.32 24.05 -19.21
N VAL A 180 19.33 24.69 -19.84
CA VAL A 180 18.04 24.99 -19.22
C VAL A 180 17.00 23.96 -19.65
N TRP A 181 16.46 23.25 -18.66
CA TRP A 181 15.31 22.36 -18.80
C TRP A 181 14.06 23.03 -18.27
N VAL A 182 12.98 23.01 -19.05
CA VAL A 182 11.68 23.57 -18.64
C VAL A 182 10.68 22.46 -18.49
N LYS A 183 10.24 22.22 -17.24
CA LYS A 183 9.15 21.29 -16.94
C LYS A 183 7.82 21.97 -17.19
N VAL A 184 7.11 21.52 -18.20
CA VAL A 184 5.79 22.01 -18.58
C VAL A 184 4.73 20.97 -18.22
N HIS A 185 3.58 21.42 -17.74
CA HIS A 185 2.48 20.51 -17.43
C HIS A 185 1.99 19.80 -18.70
N PRO A 186 1.75 18.47 -18.68
CA PRO A 186 1.31 17.72 -19.88
C PRO A 186 0.06 18.30 -20.55
N ASP A 187 -0.91 18.79 -19.78
CA ASP A 187 -2.11 19.44 -20.32
C ASP A 187 -1.84 20.75 -21.06
N VAL A 188 -0.72 21.43 -20.76
CA VAL A 188 -0.30 22.64 -21.48
C VAL A 188 0.23 22.25 -22.85
N ILE A 189 1.05 21.21 -22.94
CA ILE A 189 1.54 20.67 -24.22
C ILE A 189 0.40 20.18 -25.09
N ALA A 190 -0.59 19.51 -24.49
CA ALA A 190 -1.78 19.01 -25.17
C ALA A 190 -2.77 20.13 -25.56
N GLY A 191 -2.51 21.38 -25.23
CA GLY A 191 -3.38 22.53 -25.51
C GLY A 191 -4.68 22.58 -24.69
N LYS A 192 -4.81 21.73 -23.66
CA LYS A 192 -5.98 21.69 -22.76
C LYS A 192 -5.97 22.80 -21.72
N LYS A 193 -4.76 23.23 -21.32
CA LYS A 193 -4.52 24.31 -20.36
C LYS A 193 -3.53 25.30 -20.94
N ARG A 194 -3.43 26.48 -20.36
CA ARG A 194 -2.38 27.47 -20.67
C ARG A 194 -1.30 27.39 -19.58
N GLY A 195 -0.04 27.45 -20.01
CA GLY A 195 1.14 27.70 -19.18
C GLY A 195 1.69 29.09 -19.47
N TYR A 196 2.75 29.44 -18.80
CA TYR A 196 3.40 30.75 -18.96
C TYR A 196 4.65 30.70 -19.85
N LEU A 197 5.34 29.54 -19.90
CA LEU A 197 6.72 29.47 -20.44
C LEU A 197 6.85 28.81 -21.80
N LEU A 198 5.87 28.01 -22.26
CA LEU A 198 6.01 27.12 -23.41
C LEU A 198 6.55 27.81 -24.67
N GLU A 199 5.98 28.94 -25.03
CA GLU A 199 6.36 29.65 -26.27
C GLU A 199 7.73 30.33 -26.14
N GLU A 200 8.03 30.95 -25.01
CA GLU A 200 9.31 31.64 -24.81
C GLU A 200 10.45 30.61 -24.64
N ALA A 201 10.21 29.50 -23.97
CA ALA A 201 11.18 28.40 -23.83
C ALA A 201 11.59 27.82 -25.22
N ARG A 202 10.61 27.67 -26.12
CA ARG A 202 10.89 27.26 -27.51
C ARG A 202 11.76 28.27 -28.25
N LYS A 203 11.45 29.57 -28.10
CA LYS A 203 12.23 30.64 -28.76
C LYS A 203 13.67 30.69 -28.25
N LEU A 204 13.87 30.45 -26.97
CA LEU A 204 15.19 30.45 -26.34
C LEU A 204 15.95 29.13 -26.49
N GLY A 205 15.38 28.13 -27.17
CA GLY A 205 16.03 26.85 -27.43
C GLY A 205 16.19 25.96 -26.18
N CYS A 206 15.33 26.13 -25.17
CA CYS A 206 15.35 25.32 -23.94
C CYS A 206 14.89 23.90 -24.22
N THR A 207 15.37 22.95 -23.45
CA THR A 207 14.86 21.56 -23.46
C THR A 207 13.51 21.49 -22.73
N LEU A 208 12.45 21.09 -23.43
CA LEU A 208 11.12 20.97 -22.87
C LEU A 208 10.89 19.55 -22.32
N LEU A 209 10.50 19.46 -21.05
CA LEU A 209 10.09 18.22 -20.40
C LEU A 209 8.55 18.20 -20.28
N SER A 210 7.92 17.48 -21.19
CA SER A 210 6.46 17.38 -21.33
C SER A 210 5.89 16.12 -20.69
N ASP A 211 6.72 15.13 -20.49
CA ASP A 211 6.30 13.84 -19.94
C ASP A 211 6.03 13.93 -18.45
N ASP A 212 5.15 13.04 -17.98
CA ASP A 212 5.05 12.76 -16.55
C ASP A 212 6.31 12.02 -16.11
N ILE A 213 7.10 12.68 -15.29
CA ILE A 213 8.36 12.17 -14.74
C ILE A 213 8.33 12.39 -13.24
N ASN A 214 8.68 11.35 -12.49
CA ASN A 214 8.81 11.47 -11.04
C ASN A 214 9.79 12.61 -10.70
N PRO A 215 9.43 13.56 -9.84
CA PRO A 215 10.28 14.69 -9.48
C PRO A 215 11.69 14.29 -9.03
N TRP A 216 11.82 13.21 -8.28
CA TRP A 216 13.11 12.73 -7.80
C TRP A 216 14.05 12.30 -8.93
N SER A 217 13.50 11.76 -10.04
CA SER A 217 14.30 11.46 -11.24
C SER A 217 14.84 12.73 -11.91
N LEU A 218 14.10 13.85 -11.82
CA LEU A 218 14.57 15.14 -12.30
C LEU A 218 15.66 15.70 -11.39
N PHE A 219 15.45 15.63 -10.07
CA PHE A 219 16.38 16.18 -9.08
C PHE A 219 17.78 15.55 -9.15
N GLU A 220 17.86 14.26 -9.49
CA GLU A 220 19.15 13.57 -9.69
C GLU A 220 19.94 14.09 -10.90
N GLN A 221 19.31 14.78 -11.82
CA GLN A 221 19.91 15.20 -13.09
C GLN A 221 20.16 16.70 -13.21
N VAL A 222 19.80 17.49 -12.20
CA VAL A 222 19.91 18.95 -12.21
C VAL A 222 20.76 19.48 -11.07
N ASP A 223 21.32 20.66 -11.22
CA ASP A 223 22.18 21.32 -10.23
C ASP A 223 21.45 22.39 -9.45
N GLY A 224 20.27 22.81 -9.92
CA GLY A 224 19.44 23.79 -9.26
C GLY A 224 18.04 23.86 -9.86
N VAL A 225 17.12 24.44 -9.12
CA VAL A 225 15.71 24.54 -9.50
C VAL A 225 15.22 25.97 -9.34
N HIS A 226 14.60 26.52 -10.38
CA HIS A 226 13.93 27.82 -10.36
C HIS A 226 12.42 27.62 -10.39
N VAL A 227 11.74 28.29 -9.49
CA VAL A 227 10.28 28.21 -9.35
C VAL A 227 9.67 29.59 -9.11
N VAL A 228 8.38 29.73 -9.43
CA VAL A 228 7.63 30.89 -8.98
C VAL A 228 6.99 30.56 -7.62
N THR A 229 6.02 29.63 -7.57
CA THR A 229 5.33 29.26 -6.31
C THR A 229 5.11 27.76 -6.19
N SER A 230 5.68 26.98 -7.09
CA SER A 230 5.45 25.54 -7.16
C SER A 230 5.94 24.81 -5.92
N GLN A 231 5.15 23.84 -5.41
CA GLN A 231 5.56 22.94 -4.33
C GLN A 231 6.82 22.13 -4.71
N LEU A 232 7.07 21.93 -6.02
CA LEU A 232 8.26 21.22 -6.51
C LEU A 232 9.56 21.86 -6.00
N GLY A 233 9.57 23.18 -5.75
CA GLY A 233 10.72 23.86 -5.13
C GLY A 233 10.99 23.38 -3.70
N PHE A 234 9.96 23.11 -2.91
CA PHE A 234 10.14 22.53 -1.58
C PHE A 234 10.62 21.07 -1.66
N GLU A 235 10.10 20.32 -2.61
CA GLU A 235 10.57 18.94 -2.87
C GLU A 235 12.04 18.92 -3.34
N ALA A 236 12.47 19.92 -4.10
CA ALA A 236 13.88 20.11 -4.48
C ALA A 236 14.78 20.45 -3.28
N LEU A 237 14.31 21.31 -2.36
CA LEU A 237 15.01 21.54 -1.08
C LEU A 237 15.13 20.25 -0.27
N MET A 238 14.07 19.44 -0.20
CA MET A 238 14.10 18.12 0.43
C MET A 238 15.13 17.20 -0.23
N ALA A 239 15.35 17.33 -1.55
CA ALA A 239 16.39 16.58 -2.28
C ALA A 239 17.81 17.14 -2.07
N GLY A 240 17.96 18.27 -1.37
CA GLY A 240 19.26 18.92 -1.12
C GLY A 240 19.73 19.84 -2.25
N LEU A 241 18.86 20.22 -3.19
CA LEU A 241 19.19 21.12 -4.29
C LEU A 241 19.04 22.59 -3.91
N PRO A 242 19.88 23.49 -4.45
CA PRO A 242 19.66 24.92 -4.39
C PRO A 242 18.39 25.30 -5.16
N VAL A 243 17.58 26.19 -4.57
CA VAL A 243 16.31 26.63 -5.13
C VAL A 243 16.27 28.16 -5.19
N THR A 244 15.95 28.70 -6.38
CA THR A 244 15.68 30.13 -6.57
C THR A 244 14.19 30.34 -6.71
N CYS A 245 13.62 31.21 -5.83
CA CYS A 245 12.21 31.57 -5.84
C CYS A 245 11.98 32.94 -6.46
N HIS A 246 11.18 32.99 -7.52
CA HIS A 246 10.80 34.24 -8.20
C HIS A 246 9.47 34.82 -7.69
N GLY A 247 8.66 34.02 -7.02
CA GLY A 247 7.52 34.44 -6.21
C GLY A 247 7.78 34.17 -4.73
N MET A 248 6.72 34.17 -3.91
CA MET A 248 6.81 33.97 -2.47
C MET A 248 6.01 32.74 -2.02
N PRO A 249 6.47 31.50 -2.31
CA PRO A 249 5.86 30.29 -1.78
C PRO A 249 6.07 30.19 -0.26
N PHE A 250 5.42 29.24 0.41
CA PHE A 250 5.46 29.12 1.87
C PHE A 250 6.87 28.88 2.44
N TYR A 251 7.77 28.30 1.66
CA TYR A 251 9.14 27.98 2.05
C TYR A 251 10.18 29.04 1.68
N ALA A 252 9.77 30.13 0.99
CA ALA A 252 10.61 31.28 0.69
C ALA A 252 10.61 32.31 1.84
N GLY A 253 11.69 33.08 1.94
CA GLY A 253 11.87 34.13 2.98
C GLY A 253 12.45 33.64 4.29
N TRP A 254 12.93 32.38 4.36
CA TRP A 254 13.47 31.78 5.59
C TRP A 254 14.97 31.45 5.50
N GLY A 255 15.66 31.95 4.47
CA GLY A 255 17.08 31.71 4.24
C GLY A 255 17.41 30.31 3.68
N LEU A 256 16.40 29.56 3.21
CA LEU A 256 16.57 28.25 2.55
C LEU A 256 16.70 28.36 1.04
N THR A 257 16.24 29.49 0.48
CA THR A 257 16.11 29.74 -0.96
C THR A 257 16.79 31.05 -1.33
N ASP A 258 17.17 31.20 -2.61
CA ASP A 258 17.58 32.46 -3.18
C ASP A 258 16.34 33.21 -3.71
N ASP A 259 15.87 34.18 -2.93
CA ASP A 259 14.57 34.82 -3.14
C ASP A 259 14.66 36.12 -3.94
N ARG A 260 13.88 36.22 -5.03
CA ARG A 260 13.75 37.45 -5.85
C ARG A 260 12.72 38.43 -5.29
N GLN A 261 11.97 38.01 -4.30
CA GLN A 261 10.98 38.85 -3.60
C GLN A 261 11.20 38.81 -2.09
N GLN A 262 10.58 39.71 -1.38
CA GLN A 262 10.67 39.82 0.08
C GLN A 262 9.28 39.85 0.72
N CYS A 263 9.16 39.17 1.84
CA CYS A 263 7.98 39.26 2.71
C CYS A 263 8.43 39.74 4.09
N PRO A 264 8.04 40.97 4.53
CA PRO A 264 8.50 41.53 5.80
C PRO A 264 8.15 40.72 7.05
N ARG A 265 7.14 39.88 6.96
CA ARG A 265 6.72 38.94 8.05
C ARG A 265 7.62 37.71 8.17
N ARG A 266 8.42 37.43 7.14
CA ARG A 266 9.40 36.39 7.08
C ARG A 266 10.78 37.04 7.00
N GLY A 267 11.72 36.72 7.67
CA GLY A 267 13.03 37.41 7.62
C GLY A 267 14.02 36.84 8.61
N GLN A 268 13.60 35.76 9.25
CA GLN A 268 14.46 35.01 10.15
C GLN A 268 14.82 33.68 9.55
N SER A 269 16.09 33.30 9.61
CA SER A 269 16.55 32.00 9.11
C SER A 269 15.90 30.86 9.88
N ARG A 270 15.52 29.83 9.13
CA ARG A 270 14.99 28.55 9.63
C ARG A 270 15.73 27.40 8.97
N THR A 271 15.81 26.25 9.63
CA THR A 271 16.32 25.04 9.01
C THR A 271 15.24 24.37 8.18
N LEU A 272 15.66 23.50 7.25
CA LEU A 272 14.71 22.71 6.45
C LEU A 272 13.79 21.88 7.34
N GLU A 273 14.35 21.25 8.38
CA GLU A 273 13.59 20.43 9.33
C GLU A 273 12.53 21.24 10.08
N GLN A 274 12.83 22.50 10.42
CA GLN A 274 11.87 23.39 11.08
C GLN A 274 10.69 23.73 10.16
N VAL A 275 10.96 24.10 8.90
CA VAL A 275 9.91 24.40 7.91
C VAL A 275 9.13 23.15 7.56
N PHE A 276 9.81 22.00 7.43
CA PHE A 276 9.17 20.71 7.20
C PHE A 276 8.27 20.29 8.38
N ALA A 277 8.75 20.39 9.60
CA ALA A 277 7.97 20.08 10.79
C ALA A 277 6.71 20.93 10.86
N ALA A 278 6.84 22.24 10.65
CA ALA A 278 5.68 23.16 10.62
C ALA A 278 4.67 22.73 9.55
N ALA A 279 5.11 22.47 8.29
CA ALA A 279 4.23 22.18 7.18
C ALA A 279 3.61 20.77 7.24
N TYR A 280 4.43 19.76 7.46
CA TYR A 280 4.01 18.36 7.35
C TYR A 280 3.54 17.76 8.68
N LEU A 281 4.07 18.18 9.84
CA LEU A 281 3.73 17.58 11.13
C LEU A 281 2.74 18.41 11.95
N GLU A 282 2.80 19.76 11.87
CA GLU A 282 1.96 20.63 12.69
C GLU A 282 0.74 21.17 11.92
N TYR A 283 0.91 21.63 10.67
CA TYR A 283 -0.14 22.25 9.85
C TYR A 283 -1.01 21.25 9.12
N SER A 284 -0.44 20.16 8.60
CA SER A 284 -1.17 19.13 7.87
C SER A 284 -1.93 18.18 8.80
N ARG A 285 -3.09 17.73 8.35
CA ARG A 285 -3.90 16.68 8.99
C ARG A 285 -3.99 15.49 8.07
N TYR A 286 -3.80 14.29 8.61
CA TYR A 286 -3.77 13.06 7.86
C TYR A 286 -4.89 12.12 8.26
N ALA A 287 -5.41 11.39 7.30
CA ALA A 287 -6.33 10.28 7.53
C ALA A 287 -6.12 9.17 6.52
N ASN A 288 -6.28 7.95 6.98
CA ASN A 288 -6.34 6.81 6.09
C ASN A 288 -7.76 6.71 5.51
N PRO A 289 -7.96 6.94 4.21
CA PRO A 289 -9.29 7.02 3.61
C PRO A 289 -10.01 5.66 3.57
N TYR A 290 -9.29 4.55 3.69
CA TYR A 290 -9.83 3.20 3.65
C TYR A 290 -10.35 2.74 5.02
N THR A 291 -9.72 3.18 6.10
CA THR A 291 -10.18 2.91 7.47
C THR A 291 -11.06 4.01 8.02
N GLN A 292 -11.06 5.19 7.41
CA GLN A 292 -11.74 6.41 7.86
C GLN A 292 -11.25 6.87 9.24
N GLN A 293 -10.00 6.59 9.58
CA GLN A 293 -9.37 6.97 10.83
C GLN A 293 -8.31 8.04 10.61
N ALA A 294 -8.11 8.88 11.65
CA ALA A 294 -6.96 9.78 11.68
C ALA A 294 -5.66 8.95 11.59
N ALA A 295 -4.68 9.50 10.89
CA ALA A 295 -3.39 8.87 10.69
C ALA A 295 -2.25 9.84 10.99
N THR A 296 -1.06 9.32 11.19
CA THR A 296 0.18 10.08 11.26
C THR A 296 0.78 10.27 9.87
N LEU A 297 1.73 11.22 9.74
CA LEU A 297 2.48 11.39 8.49
C LEU A 297 3.21 10.09 8.10
N GLU A 298 3.81 9.42 9.07
CA GLU A 298 4.58 8.18 8.86
C GLU A 298 3.70 7.05 8.33
N GLU A 299 2.49 6.89 8.86
CA GLU A 299 1.52 5.91 8.37
C GLU A 299 1.11 6.19 6.92
N ILE A 300 0.94 7.46 6.55
CA ILE A 300 0.62 7.85 5.18
C ILE A 300 1.81 7.67 4.24
N ILE A 301 3.03 7.98 4.69
CA ILE A 301 4.25 7.69 3.92
C ILE A 301 4.33 6.19 3.61
N GLN A 302 4.14 5.33 4.63
CA GLN A 302 4.19 3.88 4.45
C GLN A 302 3.07 3.38 3.50
N LEU A 303 1.85 3.88 3.68
CA LEU A 303 0.73 3.52 2.81
C LEU A 303 1.00 3.89 1.34
N LEU A 304 1.48 5.12 1.09
CA LEU A 304 1.81 5.57 -0.27
C LEU A 304 3.02 4.85 -0.86
N ALA A 305 4.03 4.54 -0.05
CA ALA A 305 5.19 3.77 -0.47
C ALA A 305 4.78 2.37 -0.94
N ASP A 306 3.95 1.68 -0.16
CA ASP A 306 3.45 0.34 -0.51
C ASP A 306 2.56 0.39 -1.75
N GLN A 307 1.64 1.35 -1.84
CA GLN A 307 0.79 1.55 -3.03
C GLN A 307 1.64 1.79 -4.28
N LYS A 308 2.63 2.69 -4.20
CA LYS A 308 3.52 3.02 -5.30
C LYS A 308 4.36 1.82 -5.74
N ARG A 309 4.96 1.10 -4.78
CA ARG A 309 5.76 -0.09 -5.02
C ARG A 309 4.94 -1.15 -5.77
N MET A 310 3.74 -1.48 -5.27
CA MET A 310 2.84 -2.46 -5.88
C MET A 310 2.36 -2.02 -7.25
N ALA A 311 1.91 -0.78 -7.40
CA ALA A 311 1.43 -0.24 -8.67
C ALA A 311 2.55 -0.22 -9.73
N THR A 312 3.79 0.12 -9.35
CA THR A 312 4.96 0.11 -10.24
C THR A 312 5.33 -1.30 -10.68
N ARG A 313 5.40 -2.25 -9.73
CA ARG A 313 5.70 -3.67 -10.01
C ARG A 313 4.73 -4.28 -11.02
N LEU A 314 3.46 -3.92 -10.90
CA LEU A 314 2.37 -4.54 -11.64
C LEU A 314 1.93 -3.70 -12.85
N ALA A 315 2.51 -2.54 -13.09
CA ALA A 315 2.19 -1.70 -14.24
C ALA A 315 2.38 -2.44 -15.56
N GLY A 316 1.44 -2.26 -16.51
CA GLY A 316 1.56 -2.84 -17.84
C GLY A 316 0.29 -3.51 -18.35
N ARG A 317 0.44 -4.32 -19.40
CA ARG A 317 -0.66 -5.03 -20.06
C ARG A 317 -0.69 -6.49 -19.63
N TRP A 318 -1.87 -6.95 -19.23
CA TRP A 318 -2.08 -8.29 -18.69
C TRP A 318 -3.13 -9.06 -19.46
N GLN A 319 -2.83 -10.31 -19.77
CA GLN A 319 -3.80 -11.29 -20.28
C GLN A 319 -4.13 -12.30 -19.18
N GLY A 320 -5.37 -12.25 -18.67
CA GLY A 320 -5.84 -13.20 -17.65
C GLY A 320 -6.35 -14.48 -18.26
N LEU A 321 -5.76 -15.64 -17.91
CA LEU A 321 -6.14 -16.95 -18.40
C LEU A 321 -6.90 -17.77 -17.34
N GLU A 322 -7.93 -18.48 -17.79
CA GLU A 322 -8.63 -19.54 -17.02
C GLU A 322 -9.24 -19.07 -15.69
N PHE A 323 -9.53 -17.77 -15.56
CA PHE A 323 -10.23 -17.25 -14.41
C PHE A 323 -11.73 -17.50 -14.45
N SER A 324 -12.31 -17.96 -13.32
CA SER A 324 -13.75 -18.04 -13.16
C SER A 324 -14.40 -16.66 -13.23
N GLY A 325 -15.65 -16.56 -13.71
CA GLY A 325 -16.37 -15.29 -13.82
C GLY A 325 -16.51 -14.53 -12.50
N TRP A 326 -16.46 -15.24 -11.37
CA TRP A 326 -16.44 -14.61 -10.05
C TRP A 326 -15.11 -13.89 -9.78
N LYS A 327 -13.98 -14.55 -10.06
CA LYS A 327 -12.64 -13.98 -9.89
C LYS A 327 -12.38 -12.80 -10.82
N GLN A 328 -12.89 -12.85 -12.05
CA GLN A 328 -12.75 -11.75 -13.03
C GLN A 328 -13.31 -10.42 -12.51
N LYS A 329 -14.26 -10.43 -11.56
CA LYS A 329 -14.90 -9.22 -11.02
C LYS A 329 -14.00 -8.39 -10.12
N PHE A 330 -12.94 -8.96 -9.56
CA PHE A 330 -12.12 -8.26 -8.57
C PHE A 330 -10.60 -8.32 -8.80
N ILE A 331 -10.11 -9.25 -9.61
CA ILE A 331 -8.66 -9.42 -9.82
C ILE A 331 -8.01 -8.15 -10.36
N GLY A 332 -8.70 -7.40 -11.22
CA GLY A 332 -8.18 -6.15 -11.78
C GLY A 332 -7.78 -5.13 -10.72
N TYR A 333 -8.46 -5.10 -9.59
CA TYR A 333 -8.14 -4.17 -8.50
C TYR A 333 -6.76 -4.45 -7.89
N PHE A 334 -6.35 -5.72 -7.83
CA PHE A 334 -5.05 -6.13 -7.31
C PHE A 334 -3.87 -5.80 -8.22
N LEU A 335 -4.11 -5.50 -9.48
CA LEU A 335 -3.06 -5.08 -10.41
C LEU A 335 -2.77 -3.56 -10.35
N GLY A 336 -3.62 -2.81 -9.65
CA GLY A 336 -3.44 -1.38 -9.44
C GLY A 336 -3.80 -0.50 -10.65
N PRO A 337 -3.71 0.84 -10.48
CA PRO A 337 -4.26 1.81 -11.42
C PRO A 337 -3.48 1.91 -12.74
N TRP A 338 -2.23 1.41 -12.81
CA TRP A 338 -1.37 1.52 -13.99
C TRP A 338 -1.34 0.25 -14.83
N SER A 339 -2.29 -0.66 -14.58
CA SER A 339 -2.42 -1.95 -15.27
C SER A 339 -3.68 -2.01 -16.12
N GLN A 340 -3.58 -2.71 -17.23
CA GLN A 340 -4.70 -3.01 -18.12
C GLN A 340 -4.86 -4.52 -18.21
N LEU A 341 -5.95 -5.05 -17.66
CA LEU A 341 -6.24 -6.49 -17.64
C LEU A 341 -7.33 -6.84 -18.65
N HIS A 342 -7.01 -7.78 -19.52
CA HIS A 342 -7.97 -8.39 -20.43
C HIS A 342 -8.07 -9.90 -20.14
N PHE A 343 -9.30 -10.42 -20.00
CA PHE A 343 -9.52 -11.86 -19.81
C PHE A 343 -9.73 -12.58 -21.13
N GLU A 344 -8.96 -13.61 -21.39
CA GLU A 344 -9.09 -14.46 -22.58
C GLU A 344 -9.46 -15.89 -22.17
N LYS A 345 -10.47 -16.43 -22.86
CA LYS A 345 -10.93 -17.80 -22.60
C LYS A 345 -10.12 -18.85 -23.36
N LYS A 346 -9.55 -18.47 -24.51
CA LYS A 346 -8.76 -19.35 -25.36
C LYS A 346 -7.29 -19.04 -25.22
N PRO A 347 -6.52 -19.92 -24.58
CA PRO A 347 -5.09 -19.71 -24.36
C PRO A 347 -4.31 -19.39 -25.65
N GLU A 348 -4.66 -20.05 -26.75
CA GLU A 348 -4.02 -19.84 -28.05
C GLU A 348 -4.14 -18.37 -28.54
N ARG A 349 -5.28 -17.73 -28.28
CA ARG A 349 -5.48 -16.32 -28.63
C ARG A 349 -4.69 -15.39 -27.73
N ALA A 350 -4.52 -15.74 -26.46
CA ALA A 350 -3.69 -14.95 -25.56
C ALA A 350 -2.22 -15.01 -26.01
N LEU A 351 -1.73 -16.19 -26.39
CA LEU A 351 -0.37 -16.37 -26.92
C LEU A 351 -0.15 -15.62 -28.25
N GLN A 352 -1.15 -15.64 -29.15
CA GLN A 352 -1.07 -14.90 -30.43
C GLN A 352 -1.03 -13.38 -30.25
N ARG A 353 -1.54 -12.86 -29.12
CA ARG A 353 -1.49 -11.43 -28.80
C ARG A 353 -0.19 -10.99 -28.13
N LEU A 354 0.68 -11.93 -27.78
CA LEU A 354 2.04 -11.66 -27.36
C LEU A 354 2.83 -11.23 -28.60
N SER A 355 2.67 -9.99 -29.01
CA SER A 355 3.47 -9.43 -30.10
C SER A 355 4.88 -9.14 -29.61
N PRO A 356 5.92 -9.21 -30.47
CA PRO A 356 7.25 -8.70 -30.16
C PRO A 356 7.12 -7.26 -29.65
N GLN A 357 7.72 -6.97 -28.52
CA GLN A 357 7.61 -5.65 -27.88
C GLN A 357 8.39 -4.63 -28.73
N ASP A 358 7.73 -3.56 -29.14
CA ASP A 358 8.42 -2.34 -29.53
C ASP A 358 9.19 -1.81 -28.31
N THR A 359 10.45 -1.46 -28.51
CA THR A 359 11.29 -0.87 -27.47
C THR A 359 10.61 0.39 -26.90
N GLY A 360 10.11 0.29 -25.66
CA GLY A 360 9.39 1.35 -24.98
C GLY A 360 7.92 1.07 -24.63
N SER A 361 7.33 -0.01 -25.15
CA SER A 361 5.98 -0.44 -24.72
C SER A 361 6.03 -1.17 -23.39
N PRO A 362 4.98 -1.03 -22.54
CA PRO A 362 4.88 -1.79 -21.29
C PRO A 362 4.92 -3.30 -21.56
N PRO A 363 5.54 -4.10 -20.68
CA PRO A 363 5.62 -5.55 -20.86
C PRO A 363 4.23 -6.18 -20.94
N GLN A 364 4.08 -7.16 -21.83
CA GLN A 364 2.86 -7.96 -21.93
C GLN A 364 3.03 -9.23 -21.09
N ARG A 365 2.15 -9.40 -20.12
CA ARG A 365 2.21 -10.46 -19.12
C ARG A 365 0.98 -11.34 -19.17
N ILE A 366 1.18 -12.62 -18.93
CA ILE A 366 0.09 -13.59 -18.76
C ILE A 366 -0.10 -13.83 -17.28
N LEU A 367 -1.32 -13.64 -16.79
CA LEU A 367 -1.72 -13.90 -15.42
C LEU A 367 -2.59 -15.14 -15.37
N SER A 368 -2.29 -16.03 -14.44
CA SER A 368 -3.06 -17.25 -14.21
C SER A 368 -3.23 -17.53 -12.72
N TRP A 369 -4.29 -18.28 -12.36
CA TRP A 369 -4.44 -18.74 -10.99
C TRP A 369 -3.53 -19.95 -10.73
N ALA A 370 -2.73 -19.88 -9.67
CA ALA A 370 -1.83 -20.95 -9.29
C ALA A 370 -2.56 -22.30 -9.11
N GLY A 371 -1.88 -23.39 -9.47
CA GLY A 371 -2.44 -24.73 -9.38
C GLY A 371 -3.49 -25.09 -10.46
N ARG A 372 -3.90 -24.13 -11.32
CA ARG A 372 -4.83 -24.39 -12.44
C ARG A 372 -4.16 -24.44 -13.81
N THR A 373 -2.98 -23.84 -13.93
CA THR A 373 -2.26 -23.82 -15.21
C THR A 373 -1.40 -25.06 -15.36
N PRO A 374 -1.69 -25.96 -16.30
CA PRO A 374 -0.90 -27.17 -16.53
C PRO A 374 0.55 -26.83 -16.92
N PRO A 375 1.54 -27.69 -16.60
CA PRO A 375 2.95 -27.48 -16.97
C PRO A 375 3.17 -27.23 -18.47
N GLU A 376 2.42 -27.93 -19.33
CA GLU A 376 2.47 -27.76 -20.79
C GLU A 376 2.08 -26.34 -21.21
N ARG A 377 1.10 -25.75 -20.54
CA ARG A 377 0.69 -24.36 -20.77
C ARG A 377 1.76 -23.37 -20.33
N GLN A 378 2.40 -23.64 -19.20
CA GLN A 378 3.52 -22.82 -18.73
C GLN A 378 4.68 -22.84 -19.73
N ALA A 379 4.98 -24.00 -20.30
CA ALA A 379 5.99 -24.15 -21.35
C ALA A 379 5.62 -23.34 -22.62
N GLN A 380 4.37 -23.48 -23.09
CA GLN A 380 3.87 -22.75 -24.29
C GLN A 380 3.98 -21.21 -24.13
N VAL A 381 3.69 -20.69 -22.94
CA VAL A 381 3.82 -19.24 -22.68
C VAL A 381 5.29 -18.80 -22.81
N ARG A 382 6.22 -19.57 -22.23
CA ARG A 382 7.66 -19.27 -22.29
C ARG A 382 8.20 -19.39 -23.72
N GLU A 383 7.82 -20.40 -24.46
CA GLU A 383 8.20 -20.61 -25.86
C GLU A 383 7.71 -19.46 -26.77
N ALA A 384 6.54 -18.89 -26.45
CA ALA A 384 6.01 -17.71 -27.14
C ALA A 384 6.67 -16.39 -26.69
N GLY A 385 7.68 -16.43 -25.81
CA GLY A 385 8.35 -15.24 -25.30
C GLY A 385 7.53 -14.41 -24.29
N GLY A 386 6.47 -14.99 -23.73
CA GLY A 386 5.63 -14.34 -22.72
C GLY A 386 6.13 -14.55 -21.31
N GLU A 387 5.86 -13.57 -20.44
CA GLU A 387 6.06 -13.68 -19.00
C GLU A 387 4.81 -14.28 -18.35
N LEU A 388 4.94 -15.46 -17.73
CA LEU A 388 3.86 -16.07 -16.97
C LEU A 388 3.96 -15.66 -15.49
N TRP A 389 2.91 -15.03 -15.00
CA TRP A 389 2.74 -14.68 -13.61
C TRP A 389 1.60 -15.50 -13.00
N MET A 390 1.82 -16.02 -11.82
CA MET A 390 0.84 -16.82 -11.07
C MET A 390 0.27 -16.01 -9.92
N MET A 391 -1.01 -16.23 -9.60
CA MET A 391 -1.73 -15.53 -8.55
C MET A 391 -2.39 -16.53 -7.61
N GLU A 392 -2.36 -16.25 -6.30
CA GLU A 392 -3.02 -17.05 -5.27
C GLU A 392 -3.52 -16.16 -4.11
N ASP A 393 -4.36 -16.72 -3.23
CA ASP A 393 -4.81 -16.05 -2.00
C ASP A 393 -3.61 -15.66 -1.12
N GLY A 394 -3.65 -14.43 -0.58
CA GLY A 394 -2.65 -13.96 0.38
C GLY A 394 -2.88 -14.47 1.80
N PHE A 395 -2.01 -14.08 2.71
CA PHE A 395 -1.97 -14.63 4.08
C PHE A 395 -3.00 -13.97 5.03
N LEU A 396 -3.32 -12.69 4.82
CA LEU A 396 -4.40 -11.97 5.52
C LEU A 396 -5.60 -11.85 4.56
N ARG A 397 -6.49 -12.86 4.56
CA ARG A 397 -7.42 -13.03 3.45
C ARG A 397 -8.78 -12.37 3.66
N SER A 398 -9.53 -12.76 4.67
CA SER A 398 -10.93 -12.34 4.82
C SER A 398 -11.52 -12.72 6.18
N VAL A 399 -12.68 -12.18 6.50
CA VAL A 399 -13.59 -12.74 7.48
C VAL A 399 -14.51 -13.71 6.76
N GLY A 400 -14.39 -15.01 7.06
CA GLY A 400 -15.11 -16.11 6.38
C GLY A 400 -14.24 -16.88 5.36
N LEU A 401 -14.75 -18.04 4.94
CA LEU A 401 -13.99 -19.02 4.14
C LEU A 401 -14.00 -18.68 2.63
N GLY A 402 -12.94 -19.10 1.93
CA GLY A 402 -12.84 -18.94 0.48
C GLY A 402 -13.90 -19.74 -0.30
N VAL A 403 -14.29 -20.91 0.21
CA VAL A 403 -15.37 -21.74 -0.36
C VAL A 403 -16.72 -21.02 -0.36
N ASP A 404 -16.91 -20.02 0.48
CA ASP A 404 -18.12 -19.19 0.55
C ASP A 404 -18.14 -18.05 -0.45
N LEU A 405 -17.16 -18.01 -1.37
CA LEU A 405 -16.96 -16.94 -2.34
C LEU A 405 -16.77 -15.56 -1.66
N THR A 406 -16.18 -15.55 -0.46
CA THR A 406 -15.78 -14.30 0.19
C THR A 406 -14.59 -13.69 -0.55
N ARG A 407 -14.75 -12.43 -0.98
CA ARG A 407 -13.71 -11.71 -1.70
C ARG A 407 -12.46 -11.57 -0.82
N PRO A 408 -11.26 -11.91 -1.32
CA PRO A 408 -10.03 -11.71 -0.58
C PRO A 408 -9.68 -10.23 -0.45
N LEU A 409 -9.01 -9.86 0.64
CA LEU A 409 -8.40 -8.55 0.86
C LEU A 409 -6.92 -8.55 0.46
N SER A 410 -6.33 -9.73 0.33
CA SER A 410 -4.95 -9.89 -0.14
C SER A 410 -4.82 -11.03 -1.16
N LEU A 411 -3.98 -10.80 -2.15
CA LEU A 411 -3.51 -11.81 -3.10
C LEU A 411 -1.98 -11.73 -3.19
N VAL A 412 -1.36 -12.82 -3.62
CA VAL A 412 0.06 -12.85 -3.99
C VAL A 412 0.18 -13.06 -5.48
N VAL A 413 1.18 -12.43 -6.10
CA VAL A 413 1.48 -12.56 -7.53
C VAL A 413 2.97 -12.79 -7.69
N ASP A 414 3.35 -13.83 -8.41
CA ASP A 414 4.73 -14.26 -8.56
C ASP A 414 5.03 -14.69 -9.99
N ASP A 415 6.15 -14.25 -10.55
CA ASP A 415 6.62 -14.56 -11.89
C ASP A 415 7.62 -15.73 -11.91
N LYS A 416 8.09 -16.18 -10.75
CA LYS A 416 9.07 -17.26 -10.59
C LYS A 416 8.42 -18.55 -10.14
N ALA A 417 7.98 -18.58 -8.91
CA ALA A 417 7.26 -19.70 -8.31
C ALA A 417 6.30 -19.19 -7.23
N MET A 418 5.26 -19.94 -6.96
CA MET A 418 4.42 -19.64 -5.80
C MET A 418 5.14 -20.01 -4.49
N HIS A 419 4.87 -19.26 -3.44
CA HIS A 419 5.45 -19.45 -2.11
C HIS A 419 5.29 -20.89 -1.54
N PHE A 420 4.39 -21.67 -2.07
CA PHE A 420 4.17 -23.08 -1.67
C PHE A 420 4.86 -24.08 -2.60
N ASP A 421 5.55 -23.64 -3.65
CA ASP A 421 6.31 -24.53 -4.56
C ASP A 421 7.78 -24.57 -4.13
N ALA A 422 8.13 -25.57 -3.34
CA ALA A 422 9.49 -25.75 -2.83
C ALA A 422 10.49 -26.27 -3.87
N SER A 423 10.07 -26.60 -5.10
CA SER A 423 10.96 -27.09 -6.15
C SER A 423 11.92 -26.01 -6.69
N ARG A 424 11.56 -24.75 -6.55
CA ARG A 424 12.34 -23.59 -7.02
C ARG A 424 12.06 -22.36 -6.16
N ALA A 425 12.95 -21.37 -6.22
CA ALA A 425 12.79 -20.14 -5.45
C ALA A 425 11.60 -19.32 -5.96
N SER A 426 10.77 -18.83 -5.05
CA SER A 426 9.76 -17.80 -5.28
C SER A 426 10.36 -16.42 -5.10
N THR A 427 9.66 -15.37 -5.56
CA THR A 427 10.05 -13.98 -5.27
C THR A 427 10.14 -13.72 -3.75
N LEU A 428 9.26 -14.37 -2.95
CA LEU A 428 9.36 -14.29 -1.49
C LEU A 428 10.65 -14.95 -0.96
N GLU A 429 10.98 -16.17 -1.43
CA GLU A 429 12.20 -16.87 -1.01
C GLU A 429 13.45 -16.07 -1.37
N GLU A 430 13.51 -15.49 -2.58
CA GLU A 430 14.63 -14.64 -2.98
C GLU A 430 14.75 -13.37 -2.12
N TRP A 431 13.62 -12.75 -1.81
CA TRP A 431 13.64 -11.59 -0.93
C TRP A 431 14.17 -11.95 0.47
N LEU A 432 13.69 -13.06 1.05
CA LEU A 432 14.14 -13.53 2.37
C LEU A 432 15.62 -13.93 2.36
N GLU A 433 16.14 -14.48 1.26
CA GLU A 433 17.54 -14.89 1.15
C GLU A 433 18.49 -13.70 0.95
N HIS A 434 18.07 -12.67 0.19
CA HIS A 434 19.01 -11.63 -0.25
C HIS A 434 18.78 -10.25 0.34
N HIS A 435 17.59 -9.95 0.86
CA HIS A 435 17.31 -8.65 1.46
C HIS A 435 17.70 -8.62 2.94
N GLU A 436 18.46 -7.59 3.33
CA GLU A 436 18.81 -7.31 4.73
C GLU A 436 17.85 -6.23 5.24
N PRO A 437 16.82 -6.60 6.03
CA PRO A 437 15.86 -5.61 6.50
C PRO A 437 16.50 -4.61 7.45
N SER A 438 16.26 -3.33 7.23
CA SER A 438 16.66 -2.25 8.14
C SER A 438 15.92 -2.34 9.48
N ASP A 439 16.46 -1.67 10.52
CA ASP A 439 15.81 -1.57 11.83
C ASP A 439 14.39 -1.00 11.73
N THR A 440 14.15 -0.07 10.80
CA THR A 440 12.83 0.52 10.55
C THR A 440 11.84 -0.50 9.99
N GLU A 441 12.27 -1.34 9.03
CA GLU A 441 11.46 -2.41 8.46
C GLU A 441 11.15 -3.49 9.50
N LEU A 442 12.13 -3.88 10.30
CA LEU A 442 11.95 -4.83 11.40
C LEU A 442 11.00 -4.29 12.47
N ALA A 443 11.16 -3.03 12.86
CA ALA A 443 10.25 -2.38 13.82
C ALA A 443 8.82 -2.27 13.29
N ARG A 444 8.63 -2.03 11.99
CA ARG A 444 7.32 -2.04 11.32
C ARG A 444 6.70 -3.44 11.34
N ALA A 445 7.47 -4.45 10.96
CA ALA A 445 7.04 -5.85 10.95
C ALA A 445 6.64 -6.33 12.34
N ARG A 446 7.43 -5.96 13.36
CA ARG A 446 7.12 -6.25 14.77
C ARG A 446 5.78 -5.65 15.19
N ARG A 447 5.55 -4.37 14.94
CA ARG A 447 4.27 -3.71 15.28
C ARG A 447 3.09 -4.36 14.57
N LEU A 448 3.23 -4.72 13.29
CA LEU A 448 2.21 -5.44 12.53
C LEU A 448 1.92 -6.81 13.14
N ARG A 449 2.97 -7.59 13.46
CA ARG A 449 2.88 -8.90 14.10
C ARG A 449 2.15 -8.82 15.45
N GLU A 450 2.58 -7.90 16.31
CA GLU A 450 1.98 -7.70 17.64
C GLU A 450 0.49 -7.33 17.53
N ARG A 451 0.13 -6.49 16.55
CA ARG A 451 -1.26 -6.13 16.28
C ARG A 451 -2.08 -7.33 15.80
N ILE A 452 -1.55 -8.14 14.89
CA ILE A 452 -2.21 -9.37 14.44
C ILE A 452 -2.46 -10.33 15.62
N ILE A 453 -1.47 -10.48 16.50
CA ILE A 453 -1.57 -11.32 17.70
C ILE A 453 -2.63 -10.76 18.65
N SER A 454 -2.56 -9.48 19.02
CA SER A 454 -3.49 -8.84 19.96
C SER A 454 -4.94 -8.90 19.51
N LEU A 455 -5.17 -8.86 18.19
CA LEU A 455 -6.49 -8.99 17.59
C LEU A 455 -6.93 -10.44 17.37
N GLY A 456 -6.07 -11.43 17.60
CA GLY A 456 -6.35 -12.84 17.33
C GLY A 456 -6.71 -13.11 15.86
N LEU A 457 -6.06 -12.41 14.92
CA LEU A 457 -6.34 -12.57 13.50
C LEU A 457 -5.65 -13.80 12.92
N SER A 458 -6.33 -14.46 11.98
CA SER A 458 -5.85 -15.58 11.17
C SER A 458 -6.26 -15.37 9.71
N LYS A 459 -5.92 -16.32 8.84
CA LYS A 459 -6.26 -16.24 7.40
C LYS A 459 -7.77 -16.06 7.14
N TYR A 460 -8.62 -16.73 7.91
CA TYR A 460 -10.06 -16.79 7.64
C TYR A 460 -10.94 -16.09 8.69
N ASN A 461 -10.41 -15.78 9.86
CA ASN A 461 -11.09 -15.04 10.93
C ASN A 461 -12.54 -15.54 11.20
N SER A 462 -12.71 -16.87 11.30
CA SER A 462 -14.01 -17.50 11.56
C SER A 462 -14.55 -17.16 12.97
N GLN A 463 -15.85 -17.41 13.17
CA GLN A 463 -16.50 -17.13 14.44
C GLN A 463 -15.95 -17.99 15.60
N ASP A 464 -16.04 -17.42 16.80
CA ASP A 464 -15.52 -17.98 18.03
C ASP A 464 -16.46 -19.11 18.52
N ASP A 465 -16.01 -20.35 18.42
CA ASP A 465 -16.56 -21.44 19.22
C ASP A 465 -15.70 -21.57 20.49
N THR A 466 -16.34 -21.81 21.64
CA THR A 466 -15.63 -22.00 22.91
C THR A 466 -14.76 -23.26 22.85
N LEU A 467 -13.49 -23.09 23.16
CA LEU A 467 -12.56 -24.22 23.30
C LEU A 467 -12.63 -24.82 24.71
N PRO A 468 -12.40 -26.13 24.87
CA PRO A 468 -12.19 -26.71 26.17
C PRO A 468 -10.87 -26.21 26.79
N ASP A 469 -10.71 -26.31 28.08
CA ASP A 469 -9.44 -26.10 28.74
C ASP A 469 -8.51 -27.30 28.44
N LEU A 470 -7.59 -27.09 27.53
CA LEU A 470 -6.67 -28.13 27.06
C LEU A 470 -5.62 -28.47 28.11
N ARG A 471 -5.28 -27.53 29.00
CA ARG A 471 -4.34 -27.77 30.12
C ARG A 471 -4.95 -28.73 31.16
N GLU A 472 -6.21 -28.54 31.45
CA GLU A 472 -6.93 -29.47 32.34
C GLU A 472 -7.00 -30.88 31.73
N LEU A 473 -7.30 -31.00 30.44
CA LEU A 473 -7.40 -32.30 29.74
C LEU A 473 -6.04 -33.00 29.59
N ALA A 474 -4.98 -32.25 29.29
CA ALA A 474 -3.64 -32.79 29.12
C ALA A 474 -2.95 -33.11 30.43
N GLN A 475 -3.45 -32.57 31.56
CA GLN A 475 -2.77 -32.61 32.86
C GLN A 475 -1.34 -32.04 32.77
N ASP A 476 -0.31 -32.80 33.12
CA ASP A 476 1.08 -32.36 33.10
C ASP A 476 1.82 -32.72 31.76
N ARG A 477 1.08 -33.23 30.77
CA ARG A 477 1.67 -33.63 29.48
C ARG A 477 1.91 -32.42 28.56
N GLU A 478 2.96 -32.50 27.75
CA GLU A 478 3.18 -31.56 26.62
C GLU A 478 1.97 -31.62 25.67
N ILE A 479 1.45 -30.47 25.25
CA ILE A 479 0.33 -30.39 24.34
C ILE A 479 0.85 -30.15 22.94
N VAL A 480 0.73 -31.13 22.07
CA VAL A 480 1.14 -31.11 20.68
C VAL A 480 -0.08 -31.00 19.76
N LEU A 481 -0.17 -29.91 19.01
CA LEU A 481 -1.22 -29.71 18.02
C LEU A 481 -0.74 -30.20 16.64
N VAL A 482 -1.49 -31.09 16.02
CA VAL A 482 -1.29 -31.55 14.63
C VAL A 482 -2.39 -30.98 13.76
N VAL A 483 -2.03 -30.18 12.76
CA VAL A 483 -2.99 -29.54 11.86
C VAL A 483 -3.10 -30.29 10.57
N GLY A 484 -4.30 -30.76 10.26
CA GLY A 484 -4.63 -31.44 9.02
C GLY A 484 -4.70 -30.47 7.83
N GLN A 485 -4.44 -30.99 6.65
CA GLN A 485 -4.53 -30.28 5.37
C GLN A 485 -5.37 -31.09 4.36
N VAL A 486 -5.79 -30.43 3.29
CA VAL A 486 -6.40 -31.10 2.13
C VAL A 486 -5.29 -31.83 1.36
N GLU A 487 -5.27 -33.14 1.39
CA GLU A 487 -4.16 -33.96 0.83
C GLU A 487 -3.99 -33.82 -0.69
N SER A 488 -5.04 -33.43 -1.41
CA SER A 488 -4.99 -33.14 -2.84
C SER A 488 -4.56 -31.70 -3.18
N ASP A 489 -4.20 -30.89 -2.19
CA ASP A 489 -3.80 -29.49 -2.44
C ASP A 489 -2.45 -29.41 -3.18
N ALA A 490 -2.30 -28.34 -3.96
CA ALA A 490 -1.06 -28.04 -4.68
C ALA A 490 0.13 -27.86 -3.71
N SER A 491 -0.10 -27.25 -2.55
CA SER A 491 0.93 -27.06 -1.53
C SER A 491 1.56 -28.39 -1.09
N ILE A 492 0.76 -29.42 -0.82
CA ILE A 492 1.27 -30.74 -0.43
C ILE A 492 2.07 -31.38 -1.57
N ARG A 493 1.56 -31.29 -2.81
CA ARG A 493 2.26 -31.87 -3.96
C ARG A 493 3.63 -31.25 -4.21
N HIS A 494 3.77 -29.95 -3.98
CA HIS A 494 4.97 -29.19 -4.31
C HIS A 494 5.92 -28.98 -3.12
N ALA A 495 5.41 -28.98 -1.89
CA ALA A 495 6.24 -28.73 -0.70
C ALA A 495 6.52 -29.95 0.16
N CYS A 496 5.91 -31.11 -0.12
CA CYS A 496 6.07 -32.31 0.72
C CYS A 496 6.67 -33.47 -0.08
N PRO A 497 8.01 -33.56 -0.17
CA PRO A 497 8.65 -34.69 -0.88
C PRO A 497 8.56 -36.04 -0.12
N GLY A 498 8.41 -35.97 1.23
CA GLY A 498 8.28 -37.15 2.10
C GLY A 498 6.81 -37.44 2.46
N ILE A 499 6.41 -37.16 3.67
CA ILE A 499 5.06 -37.36 4.22
C ILE A 499 4.06 -36.45 3.49
N ARG A 500 2.90 -37.01 3.06
CA ARG A 500 1.87 -36.27 2.29
C ARG A 500 0.45 -36.49 2.79
N THR A 501 0.25 -37.31 3.82
CA THR A 501 -1.08 -37.61 4.38
C THR A 501 -1.18 -37.13 5.81
N ASN A 502 -2.40 -36.78 6.23
CA ASN A 502 -2.68 -36.39 7.61
C ASN A 502 -2.41 -37.54 8.58
N GLN A 503 -2.68 -38.77 8.17
CA GLN A 503 -2.42 -39.95 8.96
C GLN A 503 -0.92 -40.11 9.25
N ALA A 504 -0.07 -40.05 8.23
CA ALA A 504 1.38 -40.17 8.41
C ALA A 504 1.98 -39.01 9.21
N LEU A 505 1.39 -37.80 9.11
CA LEU A 505 1.79 -36.67 9.95
C LEU A 505 1.48 -36.91 11.44
N LEU A 506 0.32 -37.50 11.75
CA LEU A 506 -0.06 -37.86 13.12
C LEU A 506 0.86 -38.94 13.67
N GLU A 507 1.16 -39.97 12.90
CA GLU A 507 2.08 -41.04 13.28
C GLU A 507 3.47 -40.48 13.57
N ALA A 508 4.01 -39.62 12.71
CA ALA A 508 5.30 -38.96 12.91
C ALA A 508 5.33 -38.06 14.15
N ALA A 509 4.26 -37.30 14.39
CA ALA A 509 4.14 -36.46 15.58
C ALA A 509 4.10 -37.29 16.86
N ARG A 510 3.36 -38.40 16.87
CA ARG A 510 3.29 -39.34 18.01
C ARG A 510 4.65 -40.02 18.25
N GLU A 511 5.38 -40.40 17.20
CA GLU A 511 6.71 -41.01 17.31
C GLU A 511 7.73 -40.03 17.94
N LEU A 512 7.69 -38.76 17.54
CA LEU A 512 8.56 -37.71 18.11
C LEU A 512 8.16 -37.34 19.54
N HIS A 513 6.89 -37.47 19.93
CA HIS A 513 6.35 -37.08 21.23
C HIS A 513 5.48 -38.20 21.83
N PRO A 514 6.07 -39.34 22.26
CA PRO A 514 5.30 -40.51 22.70
C PRO A 514 4.35 -40.25 23.88
N GLU A 515 4.78 -39.40 24.84
CA GLU A 515 4.05 -39.09 26.07
C GLU A 515 3.16 -37.84 25.97
N ALA A 516 3.21 -37.12 24.86
CA ALA A 516 2.45 -35.88 24.70
C ALA A 516 0.94 -36.09 24.61
N TYR A 517 0.17 -35.07 24.97
CA TYR A 517 -1.24 -34.95 24.65
C TYR A 517 -1.38 -34.44 23.23
N VAL A 518 -1.63 -35.35 22.28
CA VAL A 518 -1.71 -35.01 20.85
C VAL A 518 -3.13 -34.63 20.49
N ILE A 519 -3.29 -33.43 19.97
CA ILE A 519 -4.54 -32.87 19.49
C ILE A 519 -4.53 -32.84 17.97
N TYR A 520 -5.52 -33.45 17.34
CA TYR A 520 -5.72 -33.34 15.90
C TYR A 520 -6.75 -32.28 15.54
N LYS A 521 -6.39 -31.34 14.70
CA LYS A 521 -7.31 -30.35 14.14
C LYS A 521 -7.45 -30.57 12.63
N PRO A 522 -8.54 -31.23 12.17
CA PRO A 522 -8.78 -31.46 10.75
C PRO A 522 -9.02 -30.15 9.99
N HIS A 523 -8.71 -30.15 8.69
CA HIS A 523 -8.98 -28.99 7.85
C HIS A 523 -10.50 -28.78 7.68
N PRO A 524 -11.02 -27.53 7.75
CA PRO A 524 -12.46 -27.25 7.65
C PRO A 524 -13.13 -27.82 6.38
N ASP A 525 -12.43 -27.81 5.25
CA ASP A 525 -12.94 -28.35 3.99
C ASP A 525 -13.01 -29.89 3.97
N VAL A 526 -12.21 -30.54 4.79
CA VAL A 526 -12.28 -32.00 4.99
C VAL A 526 -13.46 -32.33 5.89
N VAL A 527 -13.61 -31.64 7.03
CA VAL A 527 -14.75 -31.81 7.96
C VAL A 527 -16.09 -31.60 7.24
N SER A 528 -16.18 -30.66 6.33
CA SER A 528 -17.39 -30.42 5.53
C SER A 528 -17.65 -31.51 4.48
N GLY A 529 -16.85 -32.58 4.40
CA GLY A 529 -16.93 -33.65 3.40
C GLY A 529 -16.62 -33.20 1.97
N GLY A 530 -15.96 -32.04 1.82
CA GLY A 530 -15.68 -31.39 0.53
C GLY A 530 -14.44 -31.89 -0.18
N ARG A 531 -13.49 -32.45 0.57
CA ARG A 531 -12.17 -32.81 0.07
C ARG A 531 -11.58 -34.02 0.80
N VAL A 532 -10.56 -34.63 0.18
CA VAL A 532 -9.84 -35.82 0.71
C VAL A 532 -8.90 -35.41 1.84
N GLY A 533 -8.80 -36.20 2.88
CA GLY A 533 -7.91 -35.97 4.04
C GLY A 533 -8.48 -36.49 5.34
N GLU A 534 -9.50 -37.38 5.29
CA GLU A 534 -10.02 -38.06 6.46
C GLU A 534 -8.95 -39.00 7.04
N VAL A 535 -8.81 -38.92 8.36
CA VAL A 535 -7.91 -39.78 9.14
C VAL A 535 -8.71 -40.99 9.65
N SER A 536 -8.16 -42.20 9.48
CA SER A 536 -8.73 -43.36 10.13
C SER A 536 -8.51 -43.23 11.64
N GLN A 537 -9.55 -43.51 12.43
CA GLN A 537 -9.44 -43.58 13.89
C GLN A 537 -8.57 -44.78 14.30
N THR A 538 -7.26 -44.65 14.18
CA THR A 538 -6.31 -45.61 14.73
C THR A 538 -6.10 -45.29 16.19
N PRO A 539 -6.47 -46.18 17.14
CA PRO A 539 -6.28 -45.92 18.56
C PRO A 539 -4.82 -45.59 18.87
N GLY A 540 -4.62 -44.47 19.62
CA GLY A 540 -3.31 -44.08 20.10
C GLY A 540 -2.56 -43.03 19.24
N THR A 541 -3.03 -42.68 18.04
CA THR A 541 -2.36 -41.67 17.21
C THR A 541 -2.60 -40.26 17.73
N TYR A 542 -3.78 -39.98 18.26
CA TYR A 542 -4.10 -38.70 18.93
C TYR A 542 -5.04 -38.92 20.11
N ASP A 543 -5.04 -37.97 21.08
CA ASP A 543 -5.84 -38.02 22.28
C ASP A 543 -7.19 -37.28 22.12
N LEU A 544 -7.19 -36.19 21.31
CA LEU A 544 -8.38 -35.35 21.11
C LEU A 544 -8.46 -34.87 19.65
N GLU A 545 -9.68 -34.92 19.06
CA GLU A 545 -9.98 -34.26 17.80
C GLU A 545 -10.79 -32.99 18.03
N LEU A 546 -10.31 -31.87 17.46
CA LEU A 546 -10.96 -30.55 17.53
C LEU A 546 -11.38 -30.08 16.14
N SER A 547 -12.58 -30.45 15.70
CA SER A 547 -13.15 -30.01 14.43
C SER A 547 -13.62 -28.54 14.45
N LYS A 548 -13.90 -27.97 15.64
CA LYS A 548 -14.35 -26.60 15.88
C LYS A 548 -13.31 -25.79 16.65
N GLY A 549 -13.57 -24.51 16.82
CA GLY A 549 -12.71 -23.60 17.58
C GLY A 549 -11.75 -22.79 16.70
N ASN A 550 -11.52 -21.54 17.12
CA ASN A 550 -10.60 -20.62 16.45
C ASN A 550 -9.15 -21.08 16.67
N ILE A 551 -8.38 -21.19 15.60
CA ILE A 551 -7.00 -21.65 15.67
C ILE A 551 -6.10 -20.68 16.47
N SER A 552 -6.41 -19.36 16.45
CA SER A 552 -5.66 -18.37 17.24
C SER A 552 -5.76 -18.60 18.74
N ASP A 553 -6.89 -19.08 19.21
CA ASP A 553 -7.12 -19.36 20.63
C ASP A 553 -6.44 -20.67 21.06
N LEU A 554 -6.34 -21.64 20.14
CA LEU A 554 -5.56 -22.87 20.36
C LEU A 554 -4.07 -22.58 20.59
N PHE A 555 -3.48 -21.63 19.86
CA PHE A 555 -2.08 -21.28 20.01
C PHE A 555 -1.70 -20.79 21.41
N THR A 556 -2.65 -20.33 22.21
CA THR A 556 -2.41 -19.91 23.61
C THR A 556 -2.36 -21.07 24.59
N GLN A 557 -2.80 -22.26 24.17
CA GLN A 557 -2.96 -23.43 25.05
C GLN A 557 -2.03 -24.60 24.69
N ILE A 558 -1.26 -24.50 23.62
CA ILE A 558 -0.39 -25.58 23.13
C ILE A 558 1.09 -25.26 23.35
N ASP A 559 1.91 -26.28 23.41
CA ASP A 559 3.36 -26.16 23.57
C ASP A 559 4.10 -26.27 22.25
N ARG A 560 3.54 -26.98 21.25
CA ARG A 560 4.16 -27.22 19.94
C ARG A 560 3.09 -27.48 18.87
N LEU A 561 3.45 -27.15 17.63
CA LEU A 561 2.60 -27.44 16.47
C LEU A 561 3.38 -28.29 15.45
N HIS A 562 2.76 -29.37 14.95
CA HIS A 562 3.24 -30.16 13.81
C HIS A 562 2.40 -29.88 12.56
N THR A 563 3.06 -29.75 11.42
CA THR A 563 2.39 -29.53 10.14
C THR A 563 3.18 -30.08 8.95
N LEU A 564 2.50 -30.40 7.87
CA LEU A 564 3.15 -30.65 6.59
C LEU A 564 3.71 -29.32 6.04
N CYS A 565 2.83 -28.44 5.57
CA CYS A 565 3.21 -27.14 5.01
C CYS A 565 2.08 -26.08 5.18
N SER A 566 1.23 -26.26 6.19
CA SER A 566 0.08 -25.37 6.43
C SER A 566 0.51 -23.97 6.83
N LEU A 567 -0.28 -22.97 6.40
CA LEU A 567 -0.14 -21.60 6.89
C LEU A 567 -0.34 -21.48 8.41
N ALA A 568 -1.06 -22.43 9.03
CA ALA A 568 -1.20 -22.49 10.48
C ALA A 568 0.15 -22.56 11.21
N GLY A 569 1.17 -23.19 10.60
CA GLY A 569 2.54 -23.17 11.13
C GLY A 569 3.13 -21.76 11.17
N PHE A 570 2.96 -20.97 10.14
CA PHE A 570 3.37 -19.56 10.14
C PHE A 570 2.59 -18.74 11.19
N GLU A 571 1.29 -18.96 11.31
CA GLU A 571 0.44 -18.28 12.30
C GLU A 571 0.83 -18.63 13.76
N ALA A 572 1.26 -19.88 13.99
CA ALA A 572 1.81 -20.32 15.28
C ALA A 572 3.18 -19.69 15.55
N LEU A 573 4.07 -19.73 14.56
CA LEU A 573 5.44 -19.21 14.63
C LEU A 573 5.48 -17.73 15.00
N ILE A 574 4.65 -16.89 14.36
CA ILE A 574 4.58 -15.45 14.68
C ILE A 574 4.08 -15.15 16.08
N ARG A 575 3.41 -16.13 16.74
CA ARG A 575 2.94 -16.08 18.13
C ARG A 575 3.91 -16.69 19.13
N GLY A 576 5.06 -17.15 18.66
CA GLY A 576 6.10 -17.75 19.50
C GLY A 576 5.87 -19.21 19.86
N VAL A 577 4.93 -19.89 19.21
CA VAL A 577 4.72 -21.34 19.38
C VAL A 577 5.77 -22.07 18.55
N PRO A 578 6.55 -23.00 19.14
CA PRO A 578 7.45 -23.88 18.42
C PRO A 578 6.74 -24.69 17.33
N VAL A 579 7.32 -24.76 16.14
CA VAL A 579 6.73 -25.42 14.98
C VAL A 579 7.69 -26.44 14.39
N THR A 580 7.21 -27.68 14.24
CA THR A 580 7.90 -28.74 13.51
C THR A 580 7.26 -28.88 12.11
N THR A 581 8.07 -28.80 11.05
CA THR A 581 7.61 -28.95 9.67
C THR A 581 8.06 -30.28 9.08
N HIS A 582 7.13 -31.00 8.47
CA HIS A 582 7.37 -32.26 7.74
C HIS A 582 7.38 -32.08 6.22
N GLY A 583 7.26 -30.84 5.76
CA GLY A 583 7.42 -30.37 4.40
C GLY A 583 8.27 -29.11 4.39
N LEU A 584 8.30 -28.44 3.24
CA LEU A 584 9.08 -27.22 3.01
C LEU A 584 8.16 -26.00 2.73
N PRO A 585 7.35 -25.52 3.70
CA PRO A 585 6.64 -24.26 3.53
C PRO A 585 7.60 -23.08 3.42
N PHE A 586 7.09 -21.91 3.04
CA PHE A 586 7.90 -20.71 2.83
C PHE A 586 8.64 -20.23 4.11
N TYR A 587 8.16 -20.63 5.28
CA TYR A 587 8.71 -20.24 6.59
C TYR A 587 9.69 -21.28 7.18
N ALA A 588 9.87 -22.45 6.56
CA ALA A 588 10.83 -23.49 6.93
C ALA A 588 12.24 -23.17 6.37
N GLY A 589 13.29 -23.73 6.98
CA GLY A 589 14.67 -23.61 6.50
C GLY A 589 15.38 -22.31 6.85
N TRP A 590 14.82 -21.48 7.73
CA TRP A 590 15.39 -20.21 8.15
C TRP A 590 15.87 -20.18 9.60
N GLY A 591 15.99 -21.35 10.23
CA GLY A 591 16.39 -21.47 11.65
C GLY A 591 15.30 -21.05 12.64
N LEU A 592 14.05 -20.91 12.19
CA LEU A 592 12.88 -20.52 12.99
C LEU A 592 11.99 -21.69 13.36
N THR A 593 12.12 -22.81 12.67
CA THR A 593 11.31 -24.03 12.78
C THR A 593 12.21 -25.24 12.98
N ASP A 594 11.63 -26.31 13.54
CA ASP A 594 12.24 -27.64 13.61
C ASP A 594 11.91 -28.39 12.32
N ASP A 595 12.84 -28.32 11.35
CA ASP A 595 12.58 -28.78 9.99
C ASP A 595 13.01 -30.23 9.79
N GLN A 596 12.10 -31.11 9.36
CA GLN A 596 12.38 -32.51 9.07
C GLN A 596 12.95 -32.71 7.64
N ILE A 597 13.01 -31.63 6.85
CA ILE A 597 13.50 -31.63 5.47
C ILE A 597 14.36 -30.38 5.26
N ASP A 598 15.57 -30.57 4.78
CA ASP A 598 16.49 -29.49 4.45
C ASP A 598 16.16 -28.79 3.14
N CYS A 599 16.38 -27.49 3.10
CA CYS A 599 16.30 -26.67 1.89
C CYS A 599 17.66 -25.97 1.62
N PRO A 600 18.53 -26.51 0.77
CA PRO A 600 19.88 -25.98 0.54
C PRO A 600 19.91 -24.54 -0.03
N ARG A 601 18.81 -24.05 -0.58
CA ARG A 601 18.71 -22.67 -1.09
C ARG A 601 18.51 -21.63 -0.01
N ARG A 602 18.05 -22.03 1.18
CA ARG A 602 17.77 -21.16 2.32
C ARG A 602 18.93 -21.23 3.27
N THR A 603 19.87 -20.30 3.12
CA THR A 603 21.16 -20.35 3.80
C THR A 603 21.25 -19.41 5.01
N ARG A 604 20.29 -18.52 5.14
CA ARG A 604 20.25 -17.51 6.21
C ARG A 604 19.46 -17.98 7.43
N THR A 605 19.86 -17.49 8.59
CA THR A 605 19.04 -17.51 9.80
C THR A 605 18.31 -16.17 9.92
N LEU A 606 16.99 -16.21 9.99
CA LEU A 606 16.14 -15.02 10.05
C LEU A 606 15.59 -14.79 11.45
N SER A 607 15.21 -13.54 11.75
CA SER A 607 14.31 -13.26 12.87
C SER A 607 12.84 -13.44 12.40
N VAL A 608 11.95 -13.68 13.36
CA VAL A 608 10.49 -13.74 13.07
C VAL A 608 10.01 -12.43 12.44
N ASP A 609 10.55 -11.28 12.86
CA ASP A 609 10.16 -9.99 12.29
C ASP A 609 10.65 -9.82 10.85
N ALA A 610 11.82 -10.36 10.48
CA ALA A 610 12.30 -10.41 9.09
C ALA A 610 11.38 -11.29 8.20
N LEU A 611 10.99 -12.46 8.71
CA LEU A 611 10.02 -13.33 8.02
C LEU A 611 8.67 -12.62 7.82
N VAL A 612 8.18 -11.90 8.84
CA VAL A 612 6.93 -11.11 8.76
C VAL A 612 7.06 -9.96 7.75
N ALA A 613 8.21 -9.27 7.72
CA ALA A 613 8.45 -8.22 6.73
C ALA A 613 8.31 -8.74 5.29
N GLY A 614 8.96 -9.85 4.97
CA GLY A 614 8.83 -10.49 3.66
C GLY A 614 7.42 -11.02 3.38
N ALA A 615 6.88 -11.81 4.29
CA ALA A 615 5.63 -12.54 4.06
C ALA A 615 4.38 -11.66 4.13
N LEU A 616 4.33 -10.65 5.02
CA LEU A 616 3.11 -9.86 5.21
C LEU A 616 3.20 -8.42 4.67
N ILE A 617 4.40 -7.86 4.45
CA ILE A 617 4.53 -6.48 3.97
C ILE A 617 4.98 -6.46 2.51
N GLU A 618 6.03 -7.20 2.18
CA GLU A 618 6.67 -7.10 0.86
C GLU A 618 5.95 -7.91 -0.22
N TYR A 619 5.60 -9.15 0.07
CA TYR A 619 5.13 -10.10 -0.93
C TYR A 619 3.65 -9.95 -1.32
N PRO A 620 2.67 -9.79 -0.39
CA PRO A 620 1.27 -9.70 -0.74
C PRO A 620 0.87 -8.32 -1.31
N ILE A 621 -0.18 -8.35 -2.11
CA ILE A 621 -0.89 -7.17 -2.60
C ILE A 621 -2.19 -7.06 -1.81
N TYR A 622 -2.45 -5.87 -1.29
CA TYR A 622 -3.61 -5.57 -0.46
C TYR A 622 -4.54 -4.59 -1.16
N VAL A 623 -5.85 -4.81 -1.03
CA VAL A 623 -6.87 -4.00 -1.69
C VAL A 623 -7.99 -3.68 -0.72
N ASP A 624 -8.40 -2.41 -0.68
CA ASP A 624 -9.61 -1.98 -0.01
C ASP A 624 -10.85 -2.58 -0.68
N PRO A 625 -11.75 -3.28 0.05
CA PRO A 625 -12.88 -3.98 -0.55
C PRO A 625 -13.95 -3.05 -1.10
N ASP A 626 -14.07 -1.82 -0.58
CA ASP A 626 -15.15 -0.89 -0.89
C ASP A 626 -14.82 -0.08 -2.16
N ARG A 627 -13.58 0.39 -2.29
CA ARG A 627 -13.13 1.19 -3.42
C ARG A 627 -12.40 0.40 -4.50
N GLY A 628 -11.73 -0.69 -4.12
CA GLY A 628 -10.86 -1.46 -5.01
C GLY A 628 -9.48 -0.82 -5.20
N ASP A 629 -9.11 0.14 -4.38
CA ASP A 629 -7.80 0.78 -4.41
C ASP A 629 -6.75 -0.11 -3.71
N LEU A 630 -5.50 -0.04 -4.15
CA LEU A 630 -4.39 -0.65 -3.42
C LEU A 630 -4.28 -0.03 -2.02
N CYS A 631 -3.97 -0.84 -1.03
CA CYS A 631 -3.67 -0.40 0.32
C CYS A 631 -2.50 -1.21 0.90
N ASN A 632 -2.28 -1.20 2.21
CA ASN A 632 -1.21 -1.94 2.86
C ASN A 632 -1.72 -2.92 3.92
N ALA A 633 -0.82 -3.71 4.49
CA ALA A 633 -1.12 -4.74 5.49
C ALA A 633 -1.84 -4.16 6.73
N GLU A 634 -1.36 -3.04 7.24
CA GLU A 634 -1.91 -2.36 8.42
C GLU A 634 -3.36 -1.90 8.20
N THR A 635 -3.63 -1.39 6.99
CA THR A 635 -5.00 -1.02 6.56
C THR A 635 -5.91 -2.24 6.54
N VAL A 636 -5.45 -3.36 5.96
CA VAL A 636 -6.24 -4.60 5.90
C VAL A 636 -6.46 -5.19 7.29
N VAL A 637 -5.49 -5.17 8.19
CA VAL A 637 -5.66 -5.58 9.59
C VAL A 637 -6.78 -4.78 10.26
N THR A 638 -6.82 -3.46 10.07
CA THR A 638 -7.89 -2.60 10.60
C THR A 638 -9.26 -2.89 9.96
N ILE A 639 -9.29 -3.18 8.66
CA ILE A 639 -10.53 -3.58 7.97
C ILE A 639 -11.05 -4.92 8.49
N LEU A 640 -10.17 -5.91 8.69
CA LEU A 640 -10.54 -7.22 9.24
C LEU A 640 -11.09 -7.10 10.67
N GLU A 641 -10.45 -6.29 11.52
CA GLU A 641 -10.92 -5.99 12.86
C GLU A 641 -12.33 -5.40 12.84
N ARG A 642 -12.56 -4.38 11.99
CA ARG A 642 -13.87 -3.75 11.81
C ARG A 642 -14.91 -4.74 11.31
N GLN A 643 -14.61 -5.54 10.29
CA GLN A 643 -15.52 -6.53 9.73
C GLN A 643 -15.89 -7.62 10.77
N ARG A 644 -14.91 -8.08 11.56
CA ARG A 644 -15.12 -9.07 12.63
C ARG A 644 -16.03 -8.51 13.73
N THR A 645 -15.81 -7.26 14.12
CA THR A 645 -16.66 -6.56 15.08
C THR A 645 -18.09 -6.38 14.55
N MET A 646 -18.24 -5.99 13.29
CA MET A 646 -19.57 -5.85 12.66
C MET A 646 -20.32 -7.19 12.56
N LEU A 647 -19.57 -8.28 12.34
CA LEU A 647 -20.14 -9.63 12.30
C LEU A 647 -20.64 -10.06 13.69
N ARG A 648 -19.83 -9.87 14.75
CA ARG A 648 -20.17 -10.15 16.14
C ARG A 648 -21.40 -9.36 16.61
N ASN A 649 -21.48 -8.10 16.21
CA ASN A 649 -22.61 -7.23 16.56
C ASN A 649 -23.84 -7.43 15.66
N GLY A 650 -23.80 -8.35 14.70
CA GLY A 650 -24.92 -8.64 13.78
C GLY A 650 -25.21 -7.55 12.75
N THR A 651 -24.38 -6.48 12.68
CA THR A 651 -24.52 -5.38 11.72
C THR A 651 -24.01 -5.75 10.31
N MET A 652 -23.17 -6.76 10.22
CA MET A 652 -22.75 -7.38 8.96
C MET A 652 -23.22 -8.85 8.93
N ARG A 653 -23.71 -9.29 7.77
CA ARG A 653 -24.01 -10.70 7.52
C ARG A 653 -23.19 -11.21 6.37
N LEU A 654 -22.52 -12.35 6.54
CA LEU A 654 -21.87 -13.04 5.42
C LEU A 654 -22.97 -13.55 4.47
N SER A 655 -23.18 -12.85 3.36
CA SER A 655 -24.16 -13.26 2.37
C SER A 655 -23.61 -14.41 1.55
N LEU A 656 -23.99 -15.63 1.86
CA LEU A 656 -23.73 -16.77 0.98
C LEU A 656 -24.55 -16.60 -0.31
N PRO A 657 -23.94 -16.66 -1.49
CA PRO A 657 -24.68 -16.70 -2.74
C PRO A 657 -25.73 -17.82 -2.70
N TRP A 658 -26.91 -17.58 -3.24
CA TRP A 658 -28.02 -18.55 -3.20
C TRP A 658 -27.64 -19.93 -3.76
N LYS A 659 -26.78 -19.99 -4.76
CA LYS A 659 -26.23 -21.23 -5.33
C LYS A 659 -25.36 -21.99 -4.31
N THR A 660 -24.58 -21.30 -3.50
CA THR A 660 -23.77 -21.91 -2.45
C THR A 660 -24.66 -22.42 -1.32
N ARG A 661 -25.76 -21.69 -0.99
CA ARG A 661 -26.78 -22.16 -0.04
C ARG A 661 -27.49 -23.41 -0.54
N LEU A 662 -27.91 -23.44 -1.79
CA LEU A 662 -28.50 -24.63 -2.42
C LEU A 662 -27.52 -25.81 -2.45
N TYR A 663 -26.30 -25.59 -2.81
CA TYR A 663 -25.26 -26.62 -2.86
C TYR A 663 -24.96 -27.18 -1.47
N ARG A 664 -24.83 -26.35 -0.44
CA ARG A 664 -24.71 -26.78 0.96
C ARG A 664 -25.96 -27.54 1.44
N GLY A 665 -27.14 -27.05 1.13
CA GLY A 665 -28.42 -27.72 1.44
C GLY A 665 -28.54 -29.07 0.75
N TYR A 666 -28.21 -29.15 -0.52
CA TYR A 666 -28.18 -30.41 -1.29
C TYR A 666 -27.18 -31.42 -0.68
N ARG A 667 -25.97 -30.97 -0.34
CA ARG A 667 -24.96 -31.82 0.31
C ARG A 667 -25.39 -32.33 1.68
N ALA A 668 -25.94 -31.43 2.52
CA ALA A 668 -26.44 -31.82 3.85
C ALA A 668 -27.56 -32.87 3.75
N LEU A 669 -28.37 -32.83 2.69
CA LEU A 669 -29.50 -33.76 2.49
C LEU A 669 -29.07 -35.09 1.84
N PHE A 670 -28.04 -35.10 0.97
CA PHE A 670 -27.74 -36.25 0.12
C PHE A 670 -26.37 -36.89 0.35
N ILE A 671 -25.42 -36.22 1.02
CA ILE A 671 -24.07 -36.73 1.27
C ILE A 671 -23.82 -36.98 2.77
N GLY A 672 -24.66 -36.45 3.66
CA GLY A 672 -24.59 -36.65 5.12
C GLY A 672 -25.18 -37.96 5.63
N LYS A 673 -25.34 -38.98 4.80
CA LYS A 673 -25.87 -40.32 5.16
C LYS A 673 -25.06 -41.46 4.54
N HIS A 674 -23.73 -41.37 4.69
CA HIS A 674 -22.89 -42.59 4.54
C HIS A 674 -21.66 -42.45 5.40
#